data_d92b0f1323e669b6e0426832775b6728
#
_entry.id   d92b0f1323e669b6e0426832775b6728
#
_cell.length_a   1.000
_cell.length_b   1.000
_cell.length_c   1.000
_cell.angle_alpha   90.00
_cell.angle_beta   90.00
_cell.angle_gamma   90.00
#
_symmetry.space_group_name_H-M   'P 1'
#
loop_
_entity.id
_entity.type
_entity.pdbx_description
1 polymer ?
#
loop_
_entity_poly.entity_id
_entity_poly.type
_entity_poly.pdbx_seq_one_letter_code
_entity_poly.pdbx_strand_id
1 'polypeptide(L)'
;MSPRTGRLCLGWQYAPPFPEPGPPPRRPTPPAQERLNPDWATAQRREESLLNRPLKAAFCVAVALGLTALALGVAGVLNVLVAGLGVICCLLIAAVSGYAIWQGERALRSRLASEQARVGKLRAAQESRLFAWQAEHADRMREWQELRVAYEHQKRWYAVCAPDGVQRVDVAGGTLSGWSAMLTTAGANLLAAGGEITVLDLTEGSVALDLIGFARASDIHPLVWVLPDDLPRLDLGTGLGRDALADLLAQVASVTDEQASARDLSLDTSVLGWVIDVLAENPQRQATVAAVTAGLRALAQAGDPRDDVAAGLITAGQADRLTAMFGRAATERVVLERAWILEAQLRKLAPIGTALVPLPRSALRVVALGRRVGAVGSRVLSTYLTVALTHLLRDTEPGQPWRHTLFVLGADKLRGDVLDRLSDACERSATGLVLAYRGISPHVRQRLGRGNAAVAFMRLGNAEEAKAASEQIGTEHRFVLSQLTETVGVSVTDTTSSAYTSTTGSADSTSASWSESEGLSRSTGHGHSGSLLLPSQTSVSRSVQTGDSRSTSESESVSTSVSTSTAWGMTTSKAAGDSESLARAMQRSREFLVEQHELQQLPASAMIITYAGPAGRQVVMADTNPGIGGLGGATALTLEEYRGLPVAGPAKRDPAPGRDDAPRPVNWRRDRPPPNLGPPPERLDWRKRRS
;
A
#
# COMPACT_ATOMS: atom_id res chain seq x y z
N MET A 1 -0.98 22.85 -8.06
CA MET A 1 -2.22 22.49 -7.32
C MET A 1 -2.08 23.02 -5.93
N SER A 2 -2.95 23.91 -5.48
CA SER A 2 -2.91 24.45 -4.12
C SER A 2 -3.15 23.34 -3.11
N PRO A 3 -2.32 23.22 -2.05
CA PRO A 3 -2.58 22.29 -0.97
C PRO A 3 -3.96 22.61 -0.40
N ARG A 4 -4.80 21.60 -0.24
CA ARG A 4 -6.13 21.79 0.36
C ARG A 4 -5.94 22.13 1.83
N THR A 5 -6.37 23.32 2.22
CA THR A 5 -6.47 23.74 3.61
C THR A 5 -7.45 22.82 4.35
N GLY A 6 -7.08 22.35 5.54
CA GLY A 6 -7.99 21.63 6.41
C GLY A 6 -7.78 20.13 6.56
N ARG A 7 -6.60 19.58 6.18
CA ARG A 7 -6.27 18.15 6.39
C ARG A 7 -4.85 17.97 6.93
N LEU A 8 -4.71 17.10 7.91
CA LEU A 8 -3.41 16.67 8.41
C LEU A 8 -2.91 15.47 7.58
N CYS A 9 -1.84 15.66 6.80
CA CYS A 9 -1.18 14.58 6.09
C CYS A 9 0.02 14.08 6.89
N LEU A 10 0.01 12.82 7.30
CA LEU A 10 0.98 12.19 8.21
C LEU A 10 2.14 11.51 7.49
N GLY A 11 1.99 11.19 6.22
CA GLY A 11 3.00 10.45 5.47
C GLY A 11 2.54 10.10 4.06
N TRP A 12 3.21 9.12 3.47
CA TRP A 12 3.05 8.71 2.09
C TRP A 12 2.76 7.22 2.00
N GLN A 13 1.81 6.83 1.17
CA GLN A 13 1.52 5.44 0.84
C GLN A 13 2.07 5.11 -0.55
N TYR A 14 2.81 4.00 -0.65
CA TYR A 14 3.22 3.45 -1.93
C TYR A 14 2.12 2.56 -2.52
N ALA A 15 1.57 2.93 -3.64
CA ALA A 15 0.54 2.17 -4.33
C ALA A 15 0.60 2.43 -5.84
N PRO A 16 1.28 1.59 -6.63
CA PRO A 16 1.27 1.73 -8.08
C PRO A 16 -0.12 1.34 -8.62
N PRO A 17 -0.92 2.29 -9.20
CA PRO A 17 -2.26 1.99 -9.70
C PRO A 17 -2.24 1.11 -10.94
N PHE A 18 -1.18 1.18 -11.74
CA PHE A 18 -1.01 0.32 -12.91
C PHE A 18 0.06 -0.72 -12.66
N PRO A 19 -0.22 -2.01 -12.92
CA PRO A 19 0.77 -3.06 -12.81
C PRO A 19 1.85 -2.90 -13.89
N GLU A 20 3.02 -3.47 -13.65
CA GLU A 20 4.08 -3.52 -14.64
C GLU A 20 3.60 -4.32 -15.86
N PRO A 21 3.64 -3.74 -17.07
CA PRO A 21 3.26 -4.48 -18.26
C PRO A 21 4.25 -5.63 -18.48
N GLY A 22 3.71 -6.79 -18.81
CA GLY A 22 4.50 -7.98 -19.11
C GLY A 22 5.51 -7.75 -20.25
N PRO A 23 6.28 -8.78 -20.65
CA PRO A 23 7.24 -8.65 -21.73
C PRO A 23 6.55 -8.26 -23.05
N PRO A 24 7.27 -7.55 -23.93
CA PRO A 24 6.69 -7.10 -25.20
C PRO A 24 6.19 -8.29 -26.04
N PRO A 25 5.09 -8.13 -26.81
CA PRO A 25 4.55 -9.17 -27.64
C PRO A 25 5.61 -9.73 -28.61
N ARG A 26 5.69 -11.04 -28.70
CA ARG A 26 6.64 -11.71 -29.61
C ARG A 26 6.23 -11.47 -31.06
N ARG A 27 7.20 -11.20 -31.92
CA ARG A 27 6.94 -11.06 -33.37
C ARG A 27 6.50 -12.40 -33.96
N PRO A 28 5.50 -12.41 -34.86
CA PRO A 28 5.13 -13.62 -35.57
C PRO A 28 6.27 -14.09 -36.47
N THR A 29 6.60 -15.37 -36.41
CA THR A 29 7.59 -15.97 -37.31
C THR A 29 6.92 -16.26 -38.66
N PRO A 30 7.53 -15.86 -39.77
CA PRO A 30 6.98 -16.16 -41.08
C PRO A 30 6.92 -17.69 -41.27
N PRO A 31 5.80 -18.23 -41.80
CA PRO A 31 5.72 -19.64 -42.12
C PRO A 31 6.69 -19.98 -43.24
N ALA A 32 7.17 -21.22 -43.27
CA ALA A 32 8.03 -21.70 -44.35
C ALA A 32 7.34 -21.55 -45.69
N GLN A 33 8.02 -20.95 -46.65
CA GLN A 33 7.47 -20.74 -48.00
C GLN A 33 7.34 -22.10 -48.70
N GLU A 34 6.10 -22.45 -49.10
CA GLU A 34 5.88 -23.57 -49.96
C GLU A 34 6.46 -23.27 -51.36
N ARG A 35 7.34 -24.15 -51.81
CA ARG A 35 7.96 -24.08 -53.15
C ARG A 35 7.51 -25.32 -53.93
N LEU A 36 7.36 -25.10 -55.28
CA LEU A 36 7.16 -26.26 -56.15
C LEU A 36 8.34 -27.19 -55.97
N ASN A 37 8.08 -28.47 -55.67
CA ASN A 37 9.16 -29.44 -55.50
C ASN A 37 9.85 -29.61 -56.85
N PRO A 38 11.13 -29.25 -57.01
CA PRO A 38 11.84 -29.35 -58.27
C PRO A 38 11.99 -30.81 -58.71
N ASP A 39 12.12 -31.73 -57.76
CA ASP A 39 12.30 -33.16 -58.05
C ASP A 39 11.02 -33.76 -58.68
N TRP A 40 9.85 -33.34 -58.15
CA TRP A 40 8.55 -33.74 -58.74
C TRP A 40 8.41 -33.20 -60.18
N ALA A 41 8.75 -31.93 -60.41
CA ALA A 41 8.66 -31.33 -61.75
C ALA A 41 9.64 -31.99 -62.74
N THR A 42 10.85 -32.37 -62.28
CA THR A 42 11.82 -33.08 -63.14
C THR A 42 11.42 -34.54 -63.34
N ALA A 43 10.86 -35.22 -62.35
CA ALA A 43 10.33 -36.59 -62.51
C ALA A 43 9.20 -36.61 -63.51
N GLN A 44 8.25 -35.70 -63.43
CA GLN A 44 7.12 -35.60 -64.37
C GLN A 44 7.59 -35.35 -65.81
N ARG A 45 8.57 -34.51 -66.01
CA ARG A 45 9.20 -34.28 -67.35
C ARG A 45 9.93 -35.49 -67.85
N ARG A 46 10.64 -36.24 -67.00
CA ARG A 46 11.32 -37.49 -67.36
C ARG A 46 10.31 -38.56 -67.77
N GLU A 47 9.28 -38.76 -66.99
CA GLU A 47 8.21 -39.71 -67.26
C GLU A 47 7.57 -39.44 -68.62
N GLU A 48 7.18 -38.20 -68.91
CA GLU A 48 6.64 -37.81 -70.21
C GLU A 48 7.63 -37.99 -71.35
N SER A 49 8.93 -37.66 -71.10
CA SER A 49 9.97 -37.88 -72.12
C SER A 49 10.21 -39.36 -72.45
N LEU A 50 10.08 -40.23 -71.46
CA LEU A 50 10.18 -41.69 -71.66
C LEU A 50 8.96 -42.24 -72.44
N LEU A 51 7.76 -41.80 -72.12
CA LEU A 51 6.52 -42.16 -72.85
C LEU A 51 6.52 -41.67 -74.28
N ASN A 52 7.06 -40.50 -74.54
CA ASN A 52 7.12 -39.94 -75.89
C ASN A 52 8.28 -40.46 -76.75
N ARG A 53 9.27 -41.12 -76.20
CA ARG A 53 10.41 -41.71 -76.95
C ARG A 53 9.99 -42.66 -78.03
N PRO A 54 9.17 -43.70 -77.77
CA PRO A 54 8.72 -44.60 -78.82
C PRO A 54 7.86 -43.92 -79.88
N LEU A 55 7.01 -42.96 -79.45
CA LEU A 55 6.20 -42.19 -80.36
C LEU A 55 7.02 -41.26 -81.27
N LYS A 56 8.07 -40.65 -80.73
CA LYS A 56 9.03 -39.84 -81.52
C LYS A 56 9.80 -40.71 -82.48
N ALA A 57 10.23 -41.91 -82.06
CA ALA A 57 10.89 -42.88 -82.92
C ALA A 57 9.96 -43.33 -84.02
N ALA A 58 8.72 -43.69 -83.68
CA ALA A 58 7.70 -44.08 -84.66
C ALA A 58 7.39 -42.94 -85.73
N PHE A 59 7.29 -41.70 -85.20
CA PHE A 59 7.14 -40.55 -86.05
C PHE A 59 8.30 -40.35 -87.02
N CYS A 60 9.53 -40.37 -86.56
CA CYS A 60 10.73 -40.23 -87.35
C CYS A 60 10.85 -41.39 -88.43
N VAL A 61 10.58 -42.62 -87.97
CA VAL A 61 10.61 -43.77 -88.87
C VAL A 61 9.50 -43.67 -89.91
N ALA A 62 8.29 -43.31 -89.55
CA ALA A 62 7.19 -43.11 -90.50
C ALA A 62 7.49 -41.99 -91.54
N VAL A 63 8.05 -40.87 -91.10
CA VAL A 63 8.48 -39.80 -91.99
C VAL A 63 9.59 -40.27 -92.96
N ALA A 64 10.60 -40.96 -92.42
CA ALA A 64 11.75 -41.49 -93.22
C ALA A 64 11.25 -42.50 -94.27
N LEU A 65 10.39 -43.48 -93.87
CA LEU A 65 9.77 -44.42 -94.74
C LEU A 65 8.85 -43.79 -95.80
N GLY A 66 8.09 -42.80 -95.41
CA GLY A 66 7.25 -42.05 -96.35
C GLY A 66 8.06 -41.29 -97.39
N LEU A 67 9.18 -40.67 -96.95
CA LEU A 67 10.11 -40.01 -97.93
C LEU A 67 10.82 -40.99 -98.85
N THR A 68 11.25 -42.13 -98.31
CA THR A 68 11.87 -43.20 -99.16
C THR A 68 10.90 -43.84 -100.08
N ALA A 69 9.64 -44.08 -99.69
CA ALA A 69 8.59 -44.54 -100.54
C ALA A 69 8.23 -43.56 -101.70
N LEU A 70 8.22 -42.27 -101.40
CA LEU A 70 8.05 -41.26 -102.34
C LEU A 70 9.20 -41.19 -103.33
N ALA A 71 10.42 -41.25 -102.88
CA ALA A 71 11.62 -41.20 -103.76
C ALA A 71 11.70 -42.38 -104.68
N LEU A 72 11.37 -43.59 -104.20
CA LEU A 72 11.33 -44.80 -105.01
C LEU A 72 10.17 -44.85 -106.01
N GLY A 73 9.05 -44.22 -105.68
CA GLY A 73 7.95 -44.02 -106.58
C GLY A 73 8.26 -43.04 -107.71
N VAL A 74 8.98 -41.94 -107.41
CA VAL A 74 9.45 -40.96 -108.40
C VAL A 74 10.55 -41.51 -109.32
N ALA A 75 11.40 -42.42 -108.77
CA ALA A 75 12.47 -43.09 -109.48
C ALA A 75 11.95 -44.19 -110.43
N GLY A 76 10.65 -44.54 -110.39
CA GLY A 76 10.06 -45.53 -111.27
C GLY A 76 10.35 -46.98 -110.83
N VAL A 77 10.94 -47.23 -109.68
CA VAL A 77 11.30 -48.57 -109.16
C VAL A 77 10.09 -49.28 -108.49
N LEU A 78 9.13 -48.47 -107.98
CA LEU A 78 7.90 -49.01 -107.40
C LEU A 78 6.64 -48.55 -108.18
N ASN A 79 5.64 -49.43 -108.24
CA ASN A 79 4.38 -49.12 -108.91
C ASN A 79 3.74 -47.89 -108.16
N VAL A 80 3.33 -46.88 -108.94
CA VAL A 80 2.84 -45.59 -108.38
C VAL A 80 1.68 -45.79 -107.41
N LEU A 81 0.80 -46.79 -107.64
CA LEU A 81 -0.30 -47.03 -106.70
C LEU A 81 0.21 -47.62 -105.31
N VAL A 82 1.25 -48.48 -105.31
CA VAL A 82 1.80 -49.01 -104.06
C VAL A 82 2.61 -47.96 -103.32
N ALA A 83 3.38 -47.15 -104.06
CA ALA A 83 4.10 -45.99 -103.47
C ALA A 83 3.19 -44.97 -102.81
N GLY A 84 2.07 -44.64 -103.52
CA GLY A 84 1.04 -43.71 -103.04
C GLY A 84 0.34 -44.19 -101.76
N LEU A 85 0.00 -45.54 -101.72
CA LEU A 85 -0.66 -46.13 -100.56
C LEU A 85 0.32 -46.14 -99.38
N GLY A 86 1.62 -46.46 -99.63
CA GLY A 86 2.67 -46.42 -98.59
C GLY A 86 2.89 -45.08 -97.97
N VAL A 87 2.88 -44.00 -98.82
CA VAL A 87 3.01 -42.61 -98.35
C VAL A 87 1.82 -42.26 -97.51
N ILE A 88 0.59 -42.60 -97.92
CA ILE A 88 -0.63 -42.28 -97.15
C ILE A 88 -0.63 -42.98 -95.80
N CYS A 89 -0.22 -44.27 -95.71
CA CYS A 89 -0.11 -44.98 -94.46
C CYS A 89 0.96 -44.33 -93.51
N CYS A 90 2.12 -44.01 -94.04
CA CYS A 90 3.16 -43.32 -93.27
C CYS A 90 2.72 -41.94 -92.78
N LEU A 91 1.98 -41.18 -93.62
CA LEU A 91 1.42 -39.89 -93.17
C LEU A 91 0.39 -40.05 -92.03
N LEU A 92 -0.46 -41.09 -92.14
CA LEU A 92 -1.45 -41.37 -91.11
C LEU A 92 -0.72 -41.76 -89.77
N ILE A 93 0.30 -42.60 -89.82
CA ILE A 93 1.08 -42.97 -88.63
C ILE A 93 1.80 -41.74 -88.09
N ALA A 94 2.41 -40.93 -88.92
CA ALA A 94 3.05 -39.68 -88.47
C ALA A 94 2.04 -38.67 -87.91
N ALA A 95 0.85 -38.54 -88.51
CA ALA A 95 -0.18 -37.70 -87.97
C ALA A 95 -0.70 -38.15 -86.62
N VAL A 96 -0.95 -39.46 -86.41
CA VAL A 96 -1.42 -40.01 -85.17
C VAL A 96 -0.35 -39.90 -84.06
N SER A 97 0.92 -40.27 -84.38
CA SER A 97 2.03 -40.15 -83.42
C SER A 97 2.35 -38.67 -83.08
N GLY A 98 2.32 -37.78 -84.10
CA GLY A 98 2.48 -36.34 -83.84
C GLY A 98 1.37 -35.75 -82.98
N TYR A 99 0.13 -36.18 -83.20
CA TYR A 99 -1.02 -35.74 -82.37
C TYR A 99 -0.91 -36.27 -80.95
N ALA A 100 -0.51 -37.52 -80.78
CA ALA A 100 -0.29 -38.09 -79.41
C ALA A 100 0.81 -37.39 -78.66
N ILE A 101 1.95 -37.03 -79.31
CA ILE A 101 3.04 -36.24 -78.68
C ILE A 101 2.53 -34.87 -78.29
N TRP A 102 1.81 -34.19 -79.16
CA TRP A 102 1.24 -32.86 -78.90
C TRP A 102 0.23 -32.89 -77.75
N GLN A 103 -0.60 -33.92 -77.64
CA GLN A 103 -1.54 -34.11 -76.55
C GLN A 103 -0.86 -34.34 -75.23
N GLY A 104 0.22 -35.20 -75.21
CA GLY A 104 1.07 -35.43 -74.01
C GLY A 104 1.73 -34.16 -73.52
N GLU A 105 2.36 -33.39 -74.42
CA GLU A 105 2.98 -32.10 -74.03
C GLU A 105 1.96 -31.08 -73.53
N ARG A 106 0.76 -31.05 -74.11
CA ARG A 106 -0.33 -30.16 -73.63
C ARG A 106 -0.82 -30.58 -72.26
N ALA A 107 -0.96 -31.87 -71.98
CA ALA A 107 -1.34 -32.43 -70.68
C ALA A 107 -0.27 -32.15 -69.60
N LEU A 108 1.02 -32.31 -69.95
CA LEU A 108 2.11 -31.95 -69.04
C LEU A 108 2.11 -30.45 -68.67
N ARG A 109 1.97 -29.57 -69.68
CA ARG A 109 1.90 -28.11 -69.46
C ARG A 109 0.71 -27.76 -68.59
N SER A 110 -0.46 -28.35 -68.81
CA SER A 110 -1.67 -28.08 -67.97
C SER A 110 -1.49 -28.55 -66.54
N ARG A 111 -0.87 -29.75 -66.30
CA ARG A 111 -0.55 -30.24 -64.96
C ARG A 111 0.45 -29.32 -64.23
N LEU A 112 1.53 -28.94 -64.88
CA LEU A 112 2.51 -28.01 -64.31
C LEU A 112 1.89 -26.63 -63.99
N ALA A 113 1.04 -26.12 -64.91
CA ALA A 113 0.36 -24.85 -64.68
C ALA A 113 -0.66 -24.91 -63.54
N SER A 114 -1.38 -26.04 -63.40
CA SER A 114 -2.32 -26.24 -62.27
C SER A 114 -1.60 -26.30 -60.92
N GLU A 115 -0.45 -26.98 -60.83
CA GLU A 115 0.34 -27.03 -59.60
C GLU A 115 1.00 -25.71 -59.29
N GLN A 116 1.52 -25.00 -60.30
CA GLN A 116 1.99 -23.59 -60.10
C GLN A 116 0.90 -22.68 -59.60
N ALA A 117 -0.32 -22.79 -60.16
CA ALA A 117 -1.47 -22.00 -59.69
C ALA A 117 -1.88 -22.40 -58.24
N ARG A 118 -1.82 -23.70 -57.88
CA ARG A 118 -2.08 -24.18 -56.54
C ARG A 118 -1.06 -23.59 -55.54
N VAL A 119 0.23 -23.71 -55.81
CA VAL A 119 1.29 -23.17 -54.98
C VAL A 119 1.17 -21.64 -54.89
N GLY A 120 0.82 -20.95 -56.00
CA GLY A 120 0.56 -19.52 -56.03
C GLY A 120 -0.59 -19.11 -55.10
N LYS A 121 -1.71 -19.84 -55.12
CA LYS A 121 -2.83 -19.59 -54.20
C LYS A 121 -2.45 -19.81 -52.74
N LEU A 122 -1.70 -20.88 -52.43
CA LEU A 122 -1.21 -21.16 -51.07
C LEU A 122 -0.27 -20.06 -50.58
N ARG A 123 0.64 -19.59 -51.43
CA ARG A 123 1.52 -18.45 -51.10
C ARG A 123 0.73 -17.18 -50.81
N ALA A 124 -0.22 -16.83 -51.69
CA ALA A 124 -1.07 -15.66 -51.47
C ALA A 124 -1.89 -15.76 -50.16
N ALA A 125 -2.40 -16.96 -49.85
CA ALA A 125 -3.08 -17.22 -48.57
C ALA A 125 -2.13 -17.14 -47.34
N GLN A 126 -0.90 -17.64 -47.48
CA GLN A 126 0.11 -17.50 -46.43
C GLN A 126 0.53 -16.03 -46.24
N GLU A 127 0.74 -15.30 -47.29
CA GLU A 127 1.07 -13.87 -47.27
C GLU A 127 -0.05 -13.04 -46.63
N SER A 128 -1.32 -13.31 -46.98
CA SER A 128 -2.45 -12.62 -46.37
C SER A 128 -2.59 -12.93 -44.86
N ARG A 129 -2.37 -14.17 -44.45
CA ARG A 129 -2.32 -14.54 -43.00
C ARG A 129 -1.17 -13.87 -42.28
N LEU A 130 0.00 -13.84 -42.88
CA LEU A 130 1.19 -13.16 -42.30
C LEU A 130 0.89 -11.67 -42.12
N PHE A 131 0.27 -11.04 -43.10
CA PHE A 131 -0.11 -9.64 -43.05
C PHE A 131 -1.13 -9.36 -41.92
N ALA A 132 -2.14 -10.21 -41.78
CA ALA A 132 -3.10 -10.12 -40.68
C ALA A 132 -2.42 -10.27 -39.31
N TRP A 133 -1.50 -11.23 -39.13
CA TRP A 133 -0.74 -11.42 -37.91
C TRP A 133 0.19 -10.24 -37.60
N GLN A 134 0.80 -9.62 -38.63
CA GLN A 134 1.62 -8.42 -38.45
C GLN A 134 0.78 -7.23 -38.01
N ALA A 135 -0.41 -7.06 -38.56
CA ALA A 135 -1.33 -6.01 -38.16
C ALA A 135 -1.76 -6.21 -36.69
N GLU A 136 -2.19 -7.41 -36.34
CA GLU A 136 -2.57 -7.75 -34.96
C GLU A 136 -1.40 -7.57 -33.98
N HIS A 137 -0.19 -7.96 -34.38
CA HIS A 137 1.01 -7.73 -33.56
C HIS A 137 1.28 -6.22 -33.39
N ALA A 138 1.11 -5.41 -34.42
CA ALA A 138 1.30 -3.97 -34.35
C ALA A 138 0.29 -3.30 -33.41
N ASP A 139 -0.95 -3.79 -33.38
CA ASP A 139 -1.99 -3.30 -32.46
C ASP A 139 -1.65 -3.68 -31.02
N ARG A 140 -1.31 -4.95 -30.75
CA ARG A 140 -0.86 -5.40 -29.41
C ARG A 140 0.39 -4.67 -28.94
N MET A 141 1.31 -4.34 -29.86
CA MET A 141 2.51 -3.58 -29.52
C MET A 141 2.19 -2.14 -29.13
N ARG A 142 1.20 -1.51 -29.81
CA ARG A 142 0.71 -0.17 -29.45
C ARG A 142 0.06 -0.19 -28.05
N GLU A 143 -0.83 -1.15 -27.81
CA GLU A 143 -1.45 -1.32 -26.49
C GLU A 143 -0.39 -1.53 -25.39
N TRP A 144 0.60 -2.36 -25.65
CA TRP A 144 1.70 -2.58 -24.72
C TRP A 144 2.52 -1.30 -24.48
N GLN A 145 2.79 -0.52 -25.51
CA GLN A 145 3.49 0.76 -25.38
C GLN A 145 2.67 1.77 -24.58
N GLU A 146 1.37 1.86 -24.80
CA GLU A 146 0.48 2.72 -24.02
C GLU A 146 0.46 2.34 -22.53
N LEU A 147 0.34 1.04 -22.25
CA LEU A 147 0.42 0.53 -20.86
C LEU A 147 1.77 0.83 -20.24
N ARG A 148 2.87 0.69 -20.96
CA ARG A 148 4.21 0.99 -20.49
C ARG A 148 4.37 2.48 -20.18
N VAL A 149 3.92 3.35 -21.05
CA VAL A 149 3.94 4.80 -20.82
C VAL A 149 3.10 5.16 -19.60
N ALA A 150 1.91 4.59 -19.45
CA ALA A 150 1.08 4.78 -18.29
C ALA A 150 1.79 4.32 -16.98
N TYR A 151 2.44 3.15 -17.04
CA TYR A 151 3.23 2.64 -15.91
C TYR A 151 4.43 3.53 -15.55
N GLU A 152 5.17 4.03 -16.55
CA GLU A 152 6.35 4.88 -16.33
C GLU A 152 5.97 6.27 -15.76
N HIS A 153 4.84 6.84 -16.17
CA HIS A 153 4.40 8.17 -15.76
C HIS A 153 3.42 8.19 -14.58
N GLN A 154 3.01 7.01 -14.07
CA GLN A 154 2.10 6.94 -12.93
C GLN A 154 2.71 7.55 -11.66
N LYS A 155 1.86 8.15 -10.86
CA LYS A 155 2.21 8.47 -9.48
C LYS A 155 2.24 7.17 -8.68
N ARG A 156 3.20 7.06 -7.77
CA ARG A 156 3.43 5.85 -6.96
C ARG A 156 3.30 6.12 -5.47
N TRP A 157 3.47 7.38 -5.07
CA TRP A 157 3.38 7.80 -3.70
C TRP A 157 2.23 8.78 -3.53
N TYR A 158 1.32 8.46 -2.64
CA TYR A 158 0.10 9.19 -2.36
C TYR A 158 0.11 9.68 -0.93
N ALA A 159 -0.38 10.90 -0.68
CA ALA A 159 -0.49 11.41 0.67
C ALA A 159 -1.47 10.58 1.50
N VAL A 160 -1.09 10.26 2.72
CA VAL A 160 -1.96 9.65 3.73
C VAL A 160 -2.35 10.73 4.71
N CYS A 161 -3.60 11.15 4.64
CA CYS A 161 -4.15 12.23 5.47
C CYS A 161 -5.16 11.67 6.47
N ALA A 162 -5.31 12.37 7.60
CA ALA A 162 -6.39 12.10 8.54
C ALA A 162 -7.75 12.21 7.82
N PRO A 163 -8.69 11.31 8.08
CA PRO A 163 -10.01 11.35 7.45
C PRO A 163 -10.81 12.57 7.90
N ASP A 164 -11.80 12.94 7.11
CA ASP A 164 -12.70 14.05 7.43
C ASP A 164 -13.43 13.77 8.77
N GLY A 165 -13.54 14.80 9.61
CA GLY A 165 -14.15 14.71 10.93
C GLY A 165 -13.24 14.17 12.04
N VAL A 166 -12.03 13.70 11.76
CA VAL A 166 -11.01 13.37 12.76
C VAL A 166 -10.24 14.64 13.09
N GLN A 167 -10.21 15.03 14.36
CA GLN A 167 -9.46 16.20 14.85
C GLN A 167 -8.29 15.83 15.77
N ARG A 168 -8.18 14.55 16.16
CA ARG A 168 -7.10 14.05 17.00
C ARG A 168 -6.45 12.82 16.38
N VAL A 169 -5.12 12.82 16.44
CA VAL A 169 -4.29 11.66 16.07
C VAL A 169 -3.41 11.27 17.25
N ASP A 170 -3.56 10.04 17.68
CA ASP A 170 -2.74 9.44 18.73
C ASP A 170 -1.63 8.59 18.08
N VAL A 171 -0.37 8.93 18.30
CA VAL A 171 0.80 8.22 17.77
C VAL A 171 1.46 7.45 18.89
N ALA A 172 1.60 6.13 18.76
CA ALA A 172 2.22 5.29 19.76
C ALA A 172 3.47 4.59 19.22
N GLY A 173 4.54 4.55 20.04
CA GLY A 173 5.82 3.96 19.66
C GLY A 173 6.71 4.88 18.83
N GLY A 174 7.72 4.31 18.21
CA GLY A 174 8.66 5.00 17.35
C GLY A 174 9.94 5.48 18.04
N THR A 175 10.83 6.03 17.25
CA THR A 175 12.09 6.64 17.67
C THR A 175 12.01 8.16 17.60
N LEU A 176 12.94 8.88 18.22
CA LEU A 176 13.00 10.34 18.09
C LEU A 176 13.19 10.79 16.63
N SER A 177 13.98 10.05 15.86
CA SER A 177 14.17 10.31 14.43
C SER A 177 12.89 10.04 13.61
N GLY A 178 12.14 8.98 13.96
CA GLY A 178 10.84 8.71 13.34
C GLY A 178 9.82 9.82 13.63
N TRP A 179 9.80 10.33 14.87
CA TRP A 179 8.96 11.46 15.23
C TRP A 179 9.38 12.74 14.54
N SER A 180 10.71 12.99 14.37
CA SER A 180 11.21 14.14 13.59
C SER A 180 10.74 14.08 12.15
N ALA A 181 10.84 12.89 11.51
CA ALA A 181 10.36 12.68 10.14
C ALA A 181 8.84 12.93 10.02
N MET A 182 8.05 12.36 10.93
CA MET A 182 6.59 12.55 10.99
C MET A 182 6.23 14.03 11.18
N LEU A 183 6.83 14.69 12.18
CA LEU A 183 6.59 16.09 12.48
C LEU A 183 6.97 16.98 11.29
N THR A 184 8.09 16.69 10.64
CA THR A 184 8.55 17.46 9.48
C THR A 184 7.61 17.27 8.29
N THR A 185 7.20 16.04 7.99
CA THR A 185 6.27 15.75 6.88
C THR A 185 4.90 16.38 7.12
N ALA A 186 4.32 16.16 8.30
CA ALA A 186 3.02 16.72 8.64
C ALA A 186 3.07 18.25 8.75
N GLY A 187 4.10 18.77 9.42
CA GLY A 187 4.30 20.20 9.61
C GLY A 187 4.54 20.94 8.29
N ALA A 188 5.39 20.40 7.41
CA ALA A 188 5.63 21.00 6.10
C ALA A 188 4.34 21.10 5.27
N ASN A 189 3.50 20.07 5.27
CA ASN A 189 2.21 20.08 4.57
C ASN A 189 1.27 21.14 5.16
N LEU A 190 1.17 21.24 6.49
CA LEU A 190 0.33 22.23 7.16
C LEU A 190 0.80 23.66 6.90
N LEU A 191 2.11 23.94 7.02
CA LEU A 191 2.69 25.26 6.74
C LEU A 191 2.51 25.65 5.27
N ALA A 192 2.71 24.72 4.34
CA ALA A 192 2.47 24.97 2.92
C ALA A 192 0.99 25.27 2.61
N ALA A 193 0.07 24.73 3.41
CA ALA A 193 -1.37 25.02 3.34
C ALA A 193 -1.77 26.33 4.04
N GLY A 194 -0.82 27.08 4.63
CA GLY A 194 -1.09 28.32 5.38
C GLY A 194 -1.66 28.06 6.78
N GLY A 195 -1.44 26.89 7.35
CA GLY A 195 -1.80 26.55 8.73
C GLY A 195 -0.81 27.09 9.75
N GLU A 196 -1.24 27.11 11.01
CA GLU A 196 -0.42 27.48 12.17
C GLU A 196 -0.10 26.22 12.99
N ILE A 197 1.13 26.11 13.45
CA ILE A 197 1.60 24.93 14.20
C ILE A 197 2.19 25.38 15.54
N THR A 198 1.76 24.71 16.59
CA THR A 198 2.38 24.79 17.91
C THR A 198 2.94 23.42 18.27
N VAL A 199 4.23 23.33 18.58
CA VAL A 199 4.90 22.08 18.97
C VAL A 199 5.32 22.17 20.42
N LEU A 200 4.85 21.25 21.25
CA LEU A 200 5.39 20.97 22.58
C LEU A 200 6.31 19.75 22.50
N ASP A 201 7.61 19.99 22.50
CA ASP A 201 8.61 18.92 22.54
C ASP A 201 9.01 18.63 24.00
N LEU A 202 8.34 17.66 24.60
CA LEU A 202 8.57 17.22 25.97
C LEU A 202 9.63 16.09 26.05
N THR A 203 10.25 15.74 24.93
CA THR A 203 11.15 14.58 24.84
C THR A 203 12.57 14.83 25.31
N GLU A 204 12.97 16.11 25.44
CA GLU A 204 14.35 16.55 25.66
C GLU A 204 15.32 16.15 24.51
N GLY A 205 14.74 15.68 23.37
CA GLY A 205 15.45 15.13 22.23
C GLY A 205 15.57 16.05 21.04
N SER A 206 15.07 17.29 21.12
CA SER A 206 15.12 18.29 20.04
C SER A 206 14.52 17.77 18.71
N VAL A 207 13.37 17.11 18.81
CA VAL A 207 12.68 16.45 17.68
C VAL A 207 12.25 17.45 16.58
N ALA A 208 11.99 18.71 16.95
CA ALA A 208 11.48 19.73 16.03
C ALA A 208 12.56 20.39 15.14
N LEU A 209 13.83 20.01 15.25
CA LEU A 209 14.93 20.69 14.54
C LEU A 209 14.77 20.67 13.01
N ASP A 210 14.38 19.54 12.45
CA ASP A 210 14.22 19.39 11.01
C ASP A 210 13.08 20.27 10.49
N LEU A 211 11.94 20.34 11.22
CA LEU A 211 10.84 21.22 10.90
C LEU A 211 11.23 22.70 11.00
N ILE A 212 12.00 23.08 12.02
CA ILE A 212 12.54 24.43 12.16
C ILE A 212 13.43 24.78 10.97
N GLY A 213 14.30 23.86 10.56
CA GLY A 213 15.14 24.02 9.37
C GLY A 213 14.32 24.21 8.09
N PHE A 214 13.30 23.38 7.91
CA PHE A 214 12.36 23.49 6.78
C PHE A 214 11.62 24.85 6.78
N ALA A 215 11.07 25.26 7.91
CA ALA A 215 10.36 26.53 8.03
C ALA A 215 11.25 27.73 7.65
N ARG A 216 12.50 27.74 8.13
CA ARG A 216 13.47 28.80 7.77
C ARG A 216 13.80 28.78 6.28
N ALA A 217 13.97 27.60 5.69
CA ALA A 217 14.21 27.44 4.26
C ALA A 217 13.01 27.91 3.40
N SER A 218 11.81 27.89 3.98
CA SER A 218 10.55 28.35 3.37
C SER A 218 10.17 29.79 3.71
N ASP A 219 11.12 30.59 4.22
CA ASP A 219 10.93 32.01 4.64
C ASP A 219 9.91 32.21 5.77
N ILE A 220 9.67 31.18 6.57
CA ILE A 220 8.86 31.20 7.76
C ILE A 220 9.78 31.39 8.96
N HIS A 221 9.59 32.46 9.75
CA HIS A 221 10.38 32.71 10.96
C HIS A 221 9.79 31.97 12.15
N PRO A 222 10.37 30.81 12.59
CA PRO A 222 9.85 30.05 13.72
C PRO A 222 10.15 30.77 15.04
N LEU A 223 9.19 30.77 15.95
CA LEU A 223 9.41 31.17 17.34
C LEU A 223 9.79 29.90 18.13
N VAL A 224 10.94 29.94 18.77
CA VAL A 224 11.50 28.80 19.49
C VAL A 224 11.89 29.18 20.89
N TRP A 225 11.43 28.42 21.87
CA TRP A 225 11.85 28.50 23.28
C TRP A 225 12.42 27.17 23.73
N VAL A 226 13.59 27.23 24.35
CA VAL A 226 14.25 26.06 24.95
C VAL A 226 14.28 26.24 26.47
N LEU A 227 13.48 25.46 27.17
CA LEU A 227 13.34 25.56 28.62
C LEU A 227 14.40 24.71 29.33
N PRO A 228 14.97 25.16 30.47
CA PRO A 228 14.54 26.31 31.28
C PRO A 228 15.14 27.64 30.88
N ASP A 229 16.11 27.68 29.96
CA ASP A 229 16.90 28.91 29.68
C ASP A 229 16.03 30.07 29.15
N ASP A 230 14.99 29.80 28.38
CA ASP A 230 14.07 30.80 27.82
C ASP A 230 12.82 31.05 28.70
N LEU A 231 12.72 30.55 29.92
CA LEU A 231 11.60 30.83 30.82
C LEU A 231 11.28 32.32 30.98
N PRO A 232 12.27 33.23 31.13
CA PRO A 232 11.98 34.66 31.24
C PRO A 232 11.29 35.24 30.02
N ARG A 233 11.51 34.68 28.83
CA ARG A 233 10.98 35.13 27.53
C ARG A 233 9.69 34.42 27.15
N LEU A 234 9.29 33.39 27.90
CA LEU A 234 8.10 32.60 27.60
C LEU A 234 6.85 33.41 27.93
N ASP A 235 6.03 33.66 26.92
CA ASP A 235 4.76 34.37 27.04
C ASP A 235 3.56 33.48 27.34
N LEU A 236 3.74 32.16 27.22
CA LEU A 236 2.68 31.19 27.42
C LEU A 236 2.19 31.16 28.87
N GLY A 237 0.89 31.43 29.06
CA GLY A 237 0.26 31.52 30.38
C GLY A 237 0.39 32.88 31.06
N THR A 238 1.09 33.84 30.44
CA THR A 238 1.05 35.24 30.90
C THR A 238 -0.24 35.89 30.41
N GLY A 239 -0.91 36.63 31.26
CA GLY A 239 -2.18 37.30 30.92
C GLY A 239 -3.43 36.40 31.10
N LEU A 240 -3.29 35.24 31.70
CA LEU A 240 -4.44 34.42 32.12
C LEU A 240 -5.25 35.15 33.20
N GLY A 241 -6.57 34.99 33.13
CA GLY A 241 -7.46 35.46 34.16
C GLY A 241 -7.16 34.80 35.53
N ARG A 242 -7.62 35.44 36.61
CA ARG A 242 -7.38 35.02 37.99
C ARG A 242 -7.62 33.53 38.23
N ASP A 243 -8.83 33.04 37.88
CA ASP A 243 -9.23 31.65 38.16
C ASP A 243 -8.45 30.66 37.31
N ALA A 244 -8.15 31.03 36.05
CA ALA A 244 -7.34 30.23 35.16
C ALA A 244 -5.88 30.13 35.64
N LEU A 245 -5.30 31.19 36.16
CA LEU A 245 -3.95 31.18 36.73
C LEU A 245 -3.90 30.34 38.02
N ALA A 246 -4.91 30.49 38.91
CA ALA A 246 -5.00 29.69 40.12
C ALA A 246 -5.12 28.17 39.81
N ASP A 247 -6.02 27.80 38.87
CA ASP A 247 -6.17 26.41 38.42
C ASP A 247 -4.86 25.85 37.76
N LEU A 248 -4.21 26.64 36.91
CA LEU A 248 -2.93 26.32 36.31
C LEU A 248 -1.88 25.96 37.35
N LEU A 249 -1.66 26.87 38.29
CA LEU A 249 -0.60 26.71 39.30
C LEU A 249 -0.92 25.60 40.29
N ALA A 250 -2.18 25.39 40.68
CA ALA A 250 -2.61 24.27 41.51
C ALA A 250 -2.38 22.95 40.84
N GLN A 251 -2.72 22.80 39.56
CA GLN A 251 -2.47 21.56 38.79
C GLN A 251 -0.97 21.28 38.67
N VAL A 252 -0.15 22.28 38.42
CA VAL A 252 1.31 22.16 38.35
C VAL A 252 1.88 21.73 39.68
N ALA A 253 1.44 22.30 40.80
CA ALA A 253 1.86 21.92 42.12
C ALA A 253 1.50 20.45 42.45
N SER A 254 0.31 20.00 42.03
CA SER A 254 -0.16 18.64 42.27
C SER A 254 0.67 17.56 41.55
N VAL A 255 1.46 17.89 40.54
CA VAL A 255 2.28 16.92 39.76
C VAL A 255 3.42 16.33 40.58
N THR A 256 3.90 17.04 41.57
CA THR A 256 4.98 16.58 42.49
C THR A 256 4.44 15.68 43.60
N ASP A 257 3.14 15.63 43.80
CA ASP A 257 2.46 14.82 44.79
C ASP A 257 1.58 13.76 44.11
N GLU A 258 2.07 12.53 44.01
CA GLU A 258 1.34 11.42 43.36
C GLU A 258 0.08 11.02 44.12
N GLN A 259 -0.06 11.42 45.37
CA GLN A 259 -1.20 11.14 46.25
C GLN A 259 -2.19 12.30 46.39
N ALA A 260 -1.94 13.42 45.69
CA ALA A 260 -2.81 14.60 45.75
C ALA A 260 -4.26 14.22 45.43
N SER A 261 -5.14 14.44 46.41
CA SER A 261 -6.58 14.22 46.25
C SER A 261 -7.26 15.42 45.56
N ALA A 262 -8.47 15.22 45.07
CA ALA A 262 -9.30 16.32 44.54
C ALA A 262 -9.54 17.40 45.61
N ARG A 263 -9.54 17.02 46.90
CA ARG A 263 -9.67 17.94 48.03
C ARG A 263 -8.44 18.85 48.16
N ASP A 264 -7.24 18.27 48.01
CA ASP A 264 -5.98 19.04 48.10
C ASP A 264 -5.89 20.04 46.95
N LEU A 265 -6.27 19.62 45.73
CA LEU A 265 -6.32 20.47 44.57
C LEU A 265 -7.29 21.69 44.75
N SER A 266 -8.44 21.43 45.36
CA SER A 266 -9.42 22.48 45.68
C SER A 266 -8.86 23.46 46.72
N LEU A 267 -8.16 22.97 47.73
CA LEU A 267 -7.51 23.82 48.73
C LEU A 267 -6.40 24.66 48.10
N ASP A 268 -5.55 24.05 47.28
CA ASP A 268 -4.48 24.73 46.55
C ASP A 268 -5.03 25.85 45.65
N THR A 269 -6.10 25.56 44.88
CA THR A 269 -6.75 26.53 44.03
C THR A 269 -7.29 27.68 44.86
N SER A 270 -7.87 27.43 46.05
CA SER A 270 -8.37 28.46 46.97
C SER A 270 -7.26 29.33 47.54
N VAL A 271 -6.18 28.70 48.04
CA VAL A 271 -5.01 29.42 48.59
C VAL A 271 -4.38 30.34 47.51
N LEU A 272 -4.17 29.77 46.29
CA LEU A 272 -3.65 30.56 45.16
C LEU A 272 -4.59 31.67 44.77
N GLY A 273 -5.91 31.40 44.75
CA GLY A 273 -6.94 32.41 44.46
C GLY A 273 -6.86 33.59 45.42
N TRP A 274 -6.77 33.38 46.74
CA TRP A 274 -6.60 34.43 47.74
C TRP A 274 -5.34 35.26 47.54
N VAL A 275 -4.20 34.62 47.24
CA VAL A 275 -2.97 35.36 46.94
C VAL A 275 -3.11 36.20 45.69
N ILE A 276 -3.67 35.62 44.62
CA ILE A 276 -3.87 36.33 43.34
C ILE A 276 -4.84 37.49 43.51
N ASP A 277 -5.87 37.36 44.37
CA ASP A 277 -6.81 38.45 44.69
C ASP A 277 -6.11 39.70 45.28
N VAL A 278 -5.26 39.46 46.26
CA VAL A 278 -4.48 40.56 46.87
C VAL A 278 -3.54 41.19 45.86
N LEU A 279 -2.95 40.39 44.94
CA LEU A 279 -2.04 40.90 43.92
C LEU A 279 -2.77 41.64 42.80
N ALA A 280 -4.01 41.24 42.45
CA ALA A 280 -4.82 41.81 41.36
C ALA A 280 -5.47 43.17 41.74
N GLU A 281 -5.48 43.58 42.98
CA GLU A 281 -6.00 44.90 43.41
C GLU A 281 -5.29 46.08 42.73
N ASN A 282 -4.11 45.84 42.14
CA ASN A 282 -3.44 46.82 41.30
C ASN A 282 -3.76 46.57 39.81
N PRO A 283 -4.71 47.29 39.19
CA PRO A 283 -5.14 47.03 37.81
C PRO A 283 -4.04 47.30 36.78
N GLN A 284 -2.93 47.89 37.17
CA GLN A 284 -1.77 48.16 36.30
C GLN A 284 -0.76 47.00 36.27
N ARG A 285 -0.90 45.97 37.14
CA ARG A 285 -0.03 44.84 37.22
C ARG A 285 -0.83 43.53 37.14
N GLN A 286 -0.62 42.80 36.09
CA GLN A 286 -1.10 41.40 36.04
C GLN A 286 -0.30 40.57 37.03
N ALA A 287 -0.97 39.60 37.71
CA ALA A 287 -0.33 38.67 38.60
C ALA A 287 0.61 37.75 37.80
N THR A 288 1.91 37.94 37.90
CA THR A 288 2.93 37.05 37.34
C THR A 288 3.20 35.90 38.25
N VAL A 289 3.74 34.79 37.73
CA VAL A 289 4.14 33.61 38.55
C VAL A 289 5.14 34.04 39.62
N ALA A 290 6.06 34.95 39.29
CA ALA A 290 7.01 35.51 40.25
C ALA A 290 6.30 36.29 41.39
N ALA A 291 5.30 37.08 41.08
CA ALA A 291 4.52 37.79 42.10
C ALA A 291 3.72 36.82 42.98
N VAL A 292 3.11 35.78 42.37
CA VAL A 292 2.38 34.75 43.13
C VAL A 292 3.30 33.97 44.08
N THR A 293 4.50 33.60 43.64
CA THR A 293 5.48 32.92 44.51
C THR A 293 5.96 33.84 45.62
N ALA A 294 6.16 35.14 45.35
CA ALA A 294 6.47 36.14 46.39
C ALA A 294 5.30 36.29 47.38
N GLY A 295 4.06 36.33 46.88
CA GLY A 295 2.86 36.36 47.71
C GLY A 295 2.70 35.13 48.60
N LEU A 296 3.00 33.93 48.08
CA LEU A 296 3.00 32.68 48.86
C LEU A 296 4.08 32.72 49.98
N ARG A 297 5.27 33.29 49.69
CA ARG A 297 6.33 33.45 50.73
C ARG A 297 5.85 34.41 51.82
N ALA A 298 5.25 35.51 51.45
CA ALA A 298 4.71 36.46 52.44
C ALA A 298 3.59 35.86 53.27
N LEU A 299 2.66 35.11 52.65
CA LEU A 299 1.60 34.36 53.31
C LEU A 299 2.14 33.29 54.26
N ALA A 300 3.09 32.47 53.80
CA ALA A 300 3.72 31.41 54.58
C ALA A 300 4.71 31.92 55.63
N GLN A 301 4.98 33.25 55.66
CA GLN A 301 6.00 33.88 56.49
C GLN A 301 7.39 33.23 56.31
N ALA A 302 7.71 32.84 55.09
CA ALA A 302 8.94 32.17 54.69
C ALA A 302 9.91 33.19 54.07
N GLY A 303 10.89 33.68 54.83
CA GLY A 303 11.82 34.73 54.41
C GLY A 303 11.39 36.14 54.81
N ASP A 304 12.15 37.15 54.38
CA ASP A 304 11.81 38.55 54.60
C ASP A 304 10.98 39.12 53.41
N PRO A 305 9.71 39.49 53.59
CA PRO A 305 8.90 40.04 52.52
C PRO A 305 9.50 41.34 51.92
N ARG A 306 10.41 42.03 52.65
CA ARG A 306 11.09 43.24 52.17
C ARG A 306 11.98 42.97 50.96
N ASP A 307 12.56 41.79 50.86
CA ASP A 307 13.36 41.42 49.71
C ASP A 307 12.50 41.34 48.42
N ASP A 308 11.30 40.77 48.53
CA ASP A 308 10.33 40.70 47.42
C ASP A 308 9.76 42.07 47.06
N VAL A 309 9.58 42.95 48.03
CA VAL A 309 9.20 44.34 47.80
C VAL A 309 10.34 45.11 47.11
N ALA A 310 11.58 44.93 47.56
CA ALA A 310 12.74 45.55 46.93
C ALA A 310 12.97 45.08 45.49
N ALA A 311 12.71 43.79 45.23
CA ALA A 311 12.72 43.21 43.89
C ALA A 311 11.53 43.70 43.04
N GLY A 312 10.57 44.39 43.59
CA GLY A 312 9.40 44.94 42.90
C GLY A 312 8.38 43.86 42.52
N LEU A 313 8.43 42.66 43.13
CA LEU A 313 7.50 41.55 42.86
C LEU A 313 6.12 41.80 43.47
N ILE A 314 6.10 42.34 44.71
CA ILE A 314 4.91 42.72 45.48
C ILE A 314 5.07 44.15 46.05
N THR A 315 4.00 44.76 46.48
CA THR A 315 4.04 46.03 47.20
C THR A 315 4.06 45.80 48.69
N ALA A 316 4.55 46.78 49.48
CA ALA A 316 4.57 46.68 50.95
C ALA A 316 3.15 46.44 51.50
N GLY A 317 2.14 47.16 50.97
CA GLY A 317 0.75 46.96 51.39
C GLY A 317 0.17 45.58 51.06
N GLN A 318 0.60 44.96 49.95
CA GLN A 318 0.24 43.57 49.61
C GLN A 318 0.92 42.58 50.56
N ALA A 319 2.20 42.80 50.85
CA ALA A 319 2.94 41.97 51.82
C ALA A 319 2.29 42.01 53.22
N ASP A 320 1.96 43.20 53.73
CA ASP A 320 1.29 43.38 55.00
C ASP A 320 -0.08 42.69 55.08
N ARG A 321 -0.88 42.79 54.01
CA ARG A 321 -2.18 42.11 53.94
C ARG A 321 -2.04 40.60 53.92
N LEU A 322 -1.14 40.05 53.09
CA LEU A 322 -0.90 38.63 53.01
C LEU A 322 -0.40 38.06 54.34
N THR A 323 0.52 38.77 54.98
CA THR A 323 1.06 38.35 56.29
C THR A 323 0.00 38.42 57.43
N ALA A 324 -0.95 39.34 57.32
CA ALA A 324 -2.04 39.53 58.29
C ALA A 324 -3.27 38.65 58.00
N MET A 325 -3.38 38.05 56.84
CA MET A 325 -4.59 37.33 56.37
C MET A 325 -4.96 36.14 57.25
N PHE A 326 -3.98 35.40 57.74
CA PHE A 326 -4.17 34.23 58.59
C PHE A 326 -3.40 34.36 59.90
N GLY A 327 -4.07 34.04 61.02
CA GLY A 327 -3.48 34.07 62.35
C GLY A 327 -2.74 32.76 62.68
N ARG A 328 -2.51 32.59 64.00
CA ARG A 328 -1.83 31.39 64.52
C ARG A 328 -2.79 30.28 64.99
N ALA A 329 -4.07 30.36 64.67
CA ALA A 329 -5.03 29.35 65.02
C ALA A 329 -4.69 28.01 64.35
N ALA A 330 -5.02 26.88 64.98
CA ALA A 330 -4.65 25.53 64.49
C ALA A 330 -5.26 25.23 63.08
N THR A 331 -6.44 25.76 62.78
CA THR A 331 -7.10 25.69 61.49
C THR A 331 -6.40 26.51 60.39
N GLU A 332 -5.79 27.61 60.77
CA GLU A 332 -5.07 28.52 59.86
C GLU A 332 -3.64 28.03 59.57
N ARG A 333 -3.05 27.27 60.49
CA ARG A 333 -1.72 26.68 60.30
C ARG A 333 -1.65 25.77 59.11
N VAL A 334 -2.73 25.03 58.79
CA VAL A 334 -2.82 24.17 57.60
C VAL A 334 -2.67 25.02 56.32
N VAL A 335 -3.25 26.21 56.27
CA VAL A 335 -3.13 27.08 55.11
C VAL A 335 -1.72 27.64 54.94
N LEU A 336 -1.07 28.02 56.08
CA LEU A 336 0.32 28.51 56.04
C LEU A 336 1.32 27.43 55.61
N GLU A 337 1.13 26.23 56.13
CA GLU A 337 1.95 25.06 55.74
C GLU A 337 1.74 24.75 54.24
N ARG A 338 0.50 24.78 53.75
CA ARG A 338 0.21 24.54 52.37
C ARG A 338 0.78 25.63 51.46
N ALA A 339 0.70 26.90 51.88
CA ALA A 339 1.32 28.01 51.15
C ALA A 339 2.84 27.85 51.02
N TRP A 340 3.52 27.34 52.09
CA TRP A 340 4.94 27.05 52.07
C TRP A 340 5.28 25.93 51.06
N ILE A 341 4.48 24.87 51.03
CA ILE A 341 4.64 23.74 50.10
C ILE A 341 4.46 24.24 48.66
N LEU A 342 3.39 24.97 48.40
CA LEU A 342 3.10 25.56 47.06
C LEU A 342 4.24 26.47 46.60
N GLU A 343 4.76 27.35 47.50
CA GLU A 343 5.90 28.21 47.16
C GLU A 343 7.13 27.36 46.71
N ALA A 344 7.49 26.34 47.51
CA ALA A 344 8.62 25.50 47.21
C ALA A 344 8.50 24.78 45.85
N GLN A 345 7.28 24.35 45.52
CA GLN A 345 6.98 23.68 44.25
C GLN A 345 7.00 24.63 43.05
N LEU A 346 6.46 25.85 43.24
CA LEU A 346 6.29 26.81 42.14
C LEU A 346 7.51 27.72 41.92
N ARG A 347 8.47 27.76 42.89
CA ARG A 347 9.68 28.60 42.81
C ARG A 347 10.45 28.47 41.50
N LYS A 348 10.50 27.27 40.93
CA LYS A 348 11.18 27.04 39.65
C LYS A 348 10.50 27.67 38.46
N LEU A 349 9.23 28.03 38.57
CA LEU A 349 8.43 28.71 37.55
C LEU A 349 8.45 30.23 37.70
N ALA A 350 8.97 30.77 38.79
CA ALA A 350 9.02 32.21 39.03
C ALA A 350 9.65 33.04 37.89
N PRO A 351 10.66 32.54 37.14
CA PRO A 351 11.23 33.29 36.02
C PRO A 351 10.29 33.48 34.83
N ILE A 352 9.16 32.74 34.71
CA ILE A 352 8.27 32.80 33.55
C ILE A 352 7.75 34.23 33.33
N GLY A 353 7.95 34.72 32.10
CA GLY A 353 7.41 36.00 31.67
C GLY A 353 8.08 37.24 32.32
N THR A 354 9.23 37.11 32.99
CA THR A 354 9.92 38.23 33.61
C THR A 354 10.67 39.13 32.63
N ALA A 355 10.96 38.64 31.42
CA ALA A 355 11.66 39.39 30.36
C ALA A 355 10.94 39.22 29.01
N LEU A 356 9.66 39.55 28.97
CA LEU A 356 8.87 39.47 27.74
C LEU A 356 9.37 40.49 26.72
N VAL A 357 9.50 40.03 25.47
CA VAL A 357 9.84 40.82 24.31
C VAL A 357 8.66 40.71 23.32
N PRO A 358 8.22 41.83 22.70
CA PRO A 358 7.22 41.72 21.64
C PRO A 358 7.71 40.80 20.53
N LEU A 359 6.94 39.75 20.28
CA LEU A 359 7.28 38.75 19.29
C LEU A 359 6.47 38.95 18.00
N PRO A 360 7.08 38.78 16.83
CA PRO A 360 6.34 38.81 15.57
C PRO A 360 5.35 37.64 15.51
N ARG A 361 4.29 37.78 14.72
CA ARG A 361 3.40 36.66 14.41
C ARG A 361 4.18 35.58 13.65
N SER A 362 4.06 34.35 14.04
CA SER A 362 4.70 33.21 13.36
C SER A 362 3.72 32.08 13.19
N ALA A 363 3.78 31.45 12.04
CA ALA A 363 3.01 30.24 11.75
C ALA A 363 3.59 28.97 12.45
N LEU A 364 4.83 29.03 12.96
CA LEU A 364 5.45 27.93 13.69
C LEU A 364 5.94 28.40 15.06
N ARG A 365 5.37 27.80 16.11
CA ARG A 365 5.80 28.01 17.50
C ARG A 365 6.31 26.66 18.04
N VAL A 366 7.49 26.67 18.64
CA VAL A 366 8.09 25.46 19.22
C VAL A 366 8.54 25.75 20.64
N VAL A 367 8.02 25.00 21.59
CA VAL A 367 8.48 25.01 22.99
C VAL A 367 9.09 23.65 23.30
N ALA A 368 10.38 23.61 23.51
CA ALA A 368 11.14 22.39 23.74
C ALA A 368 11.73 22.35 25.16
N LEU A 369 11.70 21.19 25.76
CA LEU A 369 12.43 20.95 27.03
C LEU A 369 13.89 20.61 26.74
N GLY A 370 14.79 21.34 27.36
CA GLY A 370 16.23 21.06 27.30
C GLY A 370 16.66 19.99 28.29
N ARG A 371 17.81 19.35 28.05
CA ARG A 371 18.34 18.26 28.87
C ARG A 371 18.69 18.65 30.32
N ARG A 372 18.77 19.96 30.62
CA ARG A 372 19.13 20.48 31.95
C ARG A 372 17.98 20.51 32.93
N VAL A 373 16.75 20.25 32.51
CA VAL A 373 15.54 20.42 33.33
C VAL A 373 15.47 19.44 34.51
N GLY A 374 15.96 18.22 34.35
CA GLY A 374 15.81 17.14 35.33
C GLY A 374 14.36 16.59 35.38
N ALA A 375 14.19 15.38 35.96
CA ALA A 375 12.92 14.66 35.86
C ALA A 375 11.74 15.38 36.50
N VAL A 376 11.89 15.96 37.68
CA VAL A 376 10.82 16.71 38.37
C VAL A 376 10.51 18.00 37.63
N GLY A 377 11.54 18.75 37.21
CA GLY A 377 11.36 19.97 36.42
C GLY A 377 10.66 19.71 35.09
N SER A 378 11.01 18.60 34.41
CA SER A 378 10.38 18.19 33.16
C SER A 378 8.86 17.97 33.33
N ARG A 379 8.43 17.27 34.41
CA ARG A 379 7.01 17.07 34.72
C ARG A 379 6.29 18.39 35.01
N VAL A 380 6.87 19.24 35.85
CA VAL A 380 6.34 20.56 36.23
C VAL A 380 6.16 21.43 35.01
N LEU A 381 7.21 21.61 34.20
CA LEU A 381 7.15 22.44 33.00
C LEU A 381 6.22 21.86 31.93
N SER A 382 6.22 20.55 31.70
CA SER A 382 5.30 19.90 30.76
C SER A 382 3.85 20.17 31.13
N THR A 383 3.51 20.04 32.43
CA THR A 383 2.15 20.30 32.92
C THR A 383 1.81 21.78 32.80
N TYR A 384 2.72 22.70 33.19
CA TYR A 384 2.52 24.12 33.01
C TYR A 384 2.17 24.47 31.56
N LEU A 385 3.00 24.06 30.63
CA LEU A 385 2.81 24.34 29.20
C LEU A 385 1.45 23.83 28.68
N THR A 386 1.12 22.60 29.05
CA THR A 386 -0.10 21.93 28.58
C THR A 386 -1.36 22.57 29.17
N VAL A 387 -1.36 22.89 30.48
CA VAL A 387 -2.51 23.53 31.15
C VAL A 387 -2.67 24.97 30.70
N ALA A 388 -1.56 25.72 30.53
CA ALA A 388 -1.60 27.09 29.99
C ALA A 388 -2.22 27.12 28.57
N LEU A 389 -1.79 26.19 27.70
CA LEU A 389 -2.40 26.07 26.36
C LEU A 389 -3.88 25.66 26.44
N THR A 390 -4.25 24.82 27.37
CA THR A 390 -5.64 24.42 27.58
C THR A 390 -6.53 25.60 27.90
N HIS A 391 -6.07 26.48 28.80
CA HIS A 391 -6.81 27.71 29.13
C HIS A 391 -6.89 28.67 27.94
N LEU A 392 -5.80 28.89 27.21
CA LEU A 392 -5.78 29.74 26.02
C LEU A 392 -6.73 29.24 24.93
N LEU A 393 -6.76 27.90 24.71
CA LEU A 393 -7.65 27.29 23.71
C LEU A 393 -9.13 27.38 24.11
N ARG A 394 -9.44 27.39 25.41
CA ARG A 394 -10.82 27.58 25.88
C ARG A 394 -11.41 28.96 25.57
N ASP A 395 -10.55 29.96 25.55
CA ASP A 395 -10.93 31.34 25.27
C ASP A 395 -10.87 31.68 23.77
N THR A 396 -10.43 30.69 22.93
CA THR A 396 -10.32 30.87 21.48
C THR A 396 -11.63 30.49 20.80
N GLU A 397 -12.10 31.33 19.88
CA GLU A 397 -13.26 31.01 19.05
C GLU A 397 -13.00 29.82 18.14
N PRO A 398 -14.01 28.97 17.86
CA PRO A 398 -13.85 27.83 17.00
C PRO A 398 -13.35 28.22 15.60
N GLY A 399 -12.22 27.64 15.19
CA GLY A 399 -11.60 27.87 13.89
C GLY A 399 -12.00 26.84 12.84
N GLN A 400 -11.20 26.77 11.79
CA GLN A 400 -11.30 25.67 10.79
C GLN A 400 -10.48 24.47 11.27
N PRO A 401 -10.97 23.23 11.10
CA PRO A 401 -10.22 22.03 11.43
C PRO A 401 -8.82 22.04 10.79
N TRP A 402 -7.81 21.65 11.58
CA TRP A 402 -6.41 21.56 11.16
C TRP A 402 -5.75 22.88 10.70
N ARG A 403 -6.43 24.01 10.80
CA ARG A 403 -5.80 25.31 10.51
C ARG A 403 -4.78 25.67 11.58
N HIS A 404 -5.13 25.47 12.83
CA HIS A 404 -4.20 25.47 13.95
C HIS A 404 -4.03 24.04 14.43
N THR A 405 -2.79 23.56 14.53
CA THR A 405 -2.47 22.20 14.93
C THR A 405 -1.46 22.19 16.06
N LEU A 406 -1.81 21.49 17.12
CA LEU A 406 -0.95 21.29 18.28
C LEU A 406 -0.32 19.90 18.23
N PHE A 407 1.00 19.83 18.24
CA PHE A 407 1.77 18.60 18.41
C PHE A 407 2.31 18.53 19.84
N VAL A 408 1.99 17.47 20.57
CA VAL A 408 2.53 17.17 21.90
C VAL A 408 3.38 15.90 21.79
N LEU A 409 4.69 16.06 21.79
CA LEU A 409 5.65 14.95 21.70
C LEU A 409 6.11 14.54 23.08
N GLY A 410 5.94 13.26 23.45
CA GLY A 410 6.20 12.76 24.80
C GLY A 410 5.00 12.96 25.73
N ALA A 411 3.80 12.82 25.20
CA ALA A 411 2.55 12.93 25.96
C ALA A 411 2.41 11.90 27.11
N ASP A 412 3.19 10.84 27.08
CA ASP A 412 3.31 9.86 28.18
C ASP A 412 3.84 10.42 29.50
N LYS A 413 4.49 11.60 29.47
CA LYS A 413 4.96 12.33 30.65
C LYS A 413 3.86 13.10 31.37
N LEU A 414 2.72 13.30 30.73
CA LEU A 414 1.59 14.07 31.24
C LEU A 414 0.58 13.17 31.95
N ARG A 415 -0.07 13.73 32.96
CA ARG A 415 -1.19 13.08 33.63
C ARG A 415 -2.39 12.97 32.70
N GLY A 416 -3.16 11.93 32.93
CA GLY A 416 -4.32 11.64 32.11
C GLY A 416 -5.39 12.72 32.09
N ASP A 417 -5.71 13.27 33.26
CA ASP A 417 -6.69 14.33 33.42
C ASP A 417 -6.29 15.63 32.67
N VAL A 418 -4.99 15.94 32.63
CA VAL A 418 -4.45 17.08 31.86
C VAL A 418 -4.63 16.88 30.36
N LEU A 419 -4.33 15.66 29.88
CA LEU A 419 -4.52 15.32 28.47
C LEU A 419 -5.99 15.31 28.04
N ASP A 420 -6.90 14.84 28.92
CA ASP A 420 -8.34 14.85 28.62
C ASP A 420 -8.85 16.29 28.50
N ARG A 421 -8.49 17.16 29.43
CA ARG A 421 -8.86 18.59 29.36
C ARG A 421 -8.29 19.31 28.15
N LEU A 422 -7.06 18.99 27.73
CA LEU A 422 -6.46 19.51 26.51
C LEU A 422 -7.24 19.02 25.29
N SER A 423 -7.56 17.72 25.22
CA SER A 423 -8.34 17.16 24.12
C SER A 423 -9.69 17.81 23.96
N ASP A 424 -10.40 18.02 25.09
CA ASP A 424 -11.70 18.71 25.10
C ASP A 424 -11.60 20.19 24.68
N ALA A 425 -10.49 20.85 25.03
CA ALA A 425 -10.26 22.23 24.61
C ALA A 425 -9.96 22.32 23.12
N CYS A 426 -9.13 21.42 22.59
CA CYS A 426 -8.83 21.33 21.16
C CYS A 426 -10.08 21.03 20.33
N GLU A 427 -10.94 20.12 20.79
CA GLU A 427 -12.19 19.79 20.11
C GLU A 427 -13.12 21.02 20.03
N ARG A 428 -13.27 21.75 21.14
CA ARG A 428 -14.11 22.97 21.19
C ARG A 428 -13.59 24.10 20.31
N SER A 429 -12.27 24.31 20.28
CA SER A 429 -11.65 25.35 19.46
C SER A 429 -11.43 24.95 18.01
N ALA A 430 -11.83 23.73 17.60
CA ALA A 430 -11.52 23.12 16.31
C ALA A 430 -10.00 23.08 15.99
N THR A 431 -9.15 23.04 17.02
CA THR A 431 -7.71 22.90 16.90
C THR A 431 -7.35 21.44 16.68
N GLY A 432 -6.54 21.12 15.66
CA GLY A 432 -6.03 19.78 15.43
C GLY A 432 -5.05 19.36 16.53
N LEU A 433 -5.15 18.12 17.02
CA LEU A 433 -4.31 17.62 18.10
C LEU A 433 -3.58 16.34 17.68
N VAL A 434 -2.25 16.36 17.81
CA VAL A 434 -1.40 15.15 17.61
C VAL A 434 -0.68 14.85 18.92
N LEU A 435 -0.98 13.69 19.51
CA LEU A 435 -0.37 13.21 20.74
C LEU A 435 0.59 12.08 20.43
N ALA A 436 1.89 12.24 20.70
CA ALA A 436 2.89 11.22 20.49
C ALA A 436 3.33 10.62 21.83
N TYR A 437 3.15 9.30 21.97
CA TYR A 437 3.49 8.50 23.15
C TYR A 437 4.69 7.60 22.84
N ARG A 438 5.66 7.55 23.73
CA ARG A 438 6.87 6.74 23.57
C ARG A 438 6.59 5.24 23.55
N GLY A 439 5.59 4.82 24.34
CA GLY A 439 5.17 3.44 24.46
C GLY A 439 3.69 3.33 24.84
N ILE A 440 3.18 2.11 24.92
CA ILE A 440 1.78 1.82 25.23
C ILE A 440 1.66 1.34 26.68
N SER A 441 1.85 2.27 27.63
CA SER A 441 1.56 1.99 29.04
C SER A 441 0.07 1.72 29.25
N PRO A 442 -0.36 1.09 30.36
CA PRO A 442 -1.77 0.85 30.66
C PRO A 442 -2.64 2.12 30.59
N HIS A 443 -2.11 3.25 31.04
CA HIS A 443 -2.81 4.54 30.96
C HIS A 443 -2.94 5.05 29.52
N VAL A 444 -1.90 4.90 28.72
CA VAL A 444 -1.93 5.24 27.29
C VAL A 444 -2.92 4.35 26.56
N ARG A 445 -2.88 3.03 26.81
CA ARG A 445 -3.80 2.07 26.17
C ARG A 445 -5.27 2.43 26.36
N GLN A 446 -5.65 2.90 27.55
CA GLN A 446 -7.03 3.31 27.85
C GLN A 446 -7.47 4.56 27.07
N ARG A 447 -6.53 5.36 26.53
CA ARG A 447 -6.77 6.64 25.87
C ARG A 447 -6.69 6.55 24.35
N LEU A 448 -5.84 5.64 23.84
CA LEU A 448 -5.64 5.49 22.40
C LEU A 448 -6.98 5.29 21.67
N GLY A 449 -7.26 6.18 20.73
CA GLY A 449 -8.44 6.10 19.89
C GLY A 449 -9.78 6.43 20.59
N ARG A 450 -9.77 7.03 21.80
CA ARG A 450 -11.01 7.50 22.45
C ARG A 450 -11.66 8.60 21.62
N GLY A 451 -12.98 8.59 21.57
CA GLY A 451 -13.74 9.51 20.73
C GLY A 451 -13.52 9.21 19.24
N ASN A 452 -13.45 10.22 18.42
CA ASN A 452 -13.19 10.09 16.98
C ASN A 452 -11.71 10.37 16.63
N ALA A 453 -10.79 9.69 17.34
CA ALA A 453 -9.35 9.83 17.10
C ALA A 453 -8.84 8.75 16.13
N ALA A 454 -7.95 9.12 15.22
CA ALA A 454 -7.14 8.18 14.50
C ALA A 454 -5.97 7.71 15.37
N VAL A 455 -5.57 6.47 15.25
CA VAL A 455 -4.43 5.91 15.98
C VAL A 455 -3.35 5.50 14.97
N ALA A 456 -2.14 5.95 15.20
CA ALA A 456 -0.98 5.61 14.40
C ALA A 456 0.02 4.82 15.26
N PHE A 457 0.45 3.67 14.79
CA PHE A 457 1.47 2.86 15.44
C PHE A 457 2.76 2.94 14.64
N MET A 458 3.81 3.43 15.25
CA MET A 458 5.16 3.35 14.76
C MET A 458 5.84 2.11 15.35
N ARG A 459 7.12 1.88 15.04
CA ARG A 459 7.86 0.74 15.55
C ARG A 459 7.75 0.60 17.06
N LEU A 460 7.34 -0.58 17.53
CA LEU A 460 7.22 -0.96 18.93
C LEU A 460 8.30 -1.98 19.29
N GLY A 461 9.14 -1.67 20.25
CA GLY A 461 10.24 -2.57 20.66
C GLY A 461 9.82 -3.67 21.64
N ASN A 462 8.74 -3.45 22.39
CA ASN A 462 8.24 -4.37 23.40
C ASN A 462 7.14 -5.27 22.82
N ALA A 463 7.21 -6.58 23.09
CA ALA A 463 6.23 -7.57 22.62
C ALA A 463 4.81 -7.32 23.17
N GLU A 464 4.70 -6.94 24.46
CA GLU A 464 3.40 -6.64 25.08
C GLU A 464 2.74 -5.39 24.46
N GLU A 465 3.54 -4.38 24.15
CA GLU A 465 3.05 -3.19 23.44
C GLU A 465 2.63 -3.52 22.00
N ALA A 466 3.41 -4.34 21.30
CA ALA A 466 3.09 -4.81 19.96
C ALA A 466 1.80 -5.64 19.95
N LYS A 467 1.59 -6.48 20.98
CA LYS A 467 0.36 -7.24 21.17
C LYS A 467 -0.85 -6.30 21.39
N ALA A 468 -0.70 -5.34 22.28
CA ALA A 468 -1.75 -4.36 22.55
C ALA A 468 -2.11 -3.55 21.29
N ALA A 469 -1.12 -3.20 20.48
CA ALA A 469 -1.33 -2.52 19.20
C ALA A 469 -2.03 -3.41 18.17
N SER A 470 -1.62 -4.68 18.00
CA SER A 470 -2.29 -5.63 17.09
C SER A 470 -3.75 -5.84 17.47
N GLU A 471 -4.05 -5.97 18.78
CA GLU A 471 -5.42 -6.04 19.28
C GLU A 471 -6.23 -4.77 18.99
N GLN A 472 -5.60 -3.60 19.12
CA GLN A 472 -6.21 -2.29 18.83
C GLN A 472 -6.45 -2.09 17.32
N ILE A 473 -5.54 -2.55 16.46
CA ILE A 473 -5.68 -2.53 15.00
C ILE A 473 -6.84 -3.42 14.59
N GLY A 474 -6.95 -4.60 15.17
CA GLY A 474 -8.06 -5.52 14.96
C GLY A 474 -7.68 -6.79 14.20
N THR A 475 -8.72 -7.59 13.96
CA THR A 475 -8.58 -8.90 13.32
C THR A 475 -9.48 -9.02 12.11
N GLU A 476 -9.07 -9.79 11.13
CA GLU A 476 -9.83 -10.15 9.94
C GLU A 476 -10.06 -11.66 9.87
N HIS A 477 -11.13 -12.05 9.23
CA HIS A 477 -11.37 -13.46 8.95
C HIS A 477 -10.74 -13.82 7.61
N ARG A 478 -9.71 -14.68 7.61
CA ARG A 478 -9.05 -15.20 6.42
C ARG A 478 -9.32 -16.69 6.25
N PHE A 479 -9.39 -17.12 5.01
CA PHE A 479 -9.40 -18.55 4.70
C PHE A 479 -7.95 -19.00 4.57
N VAL A 480 -7.50 -19.78 5.55
CA VAL A 480 -6.14 -20.35 5.57
C VAL A 480 -6.20 -21.78 5.05
N LEU A 481 -5.26 -22.14 4.20
CA LEU A 481 -5.10 -23.51 3.75
C LEU A 481 -4.65 -24.36 4.94
N SER A 482 -5.57 -25.13 5.53
CA SER A 482 -5.29 -25.95 6.72
C SER A 482 -4.65 -27.29 6.34
N GLN A 483 -4.96 -27.82 5.14
CA GLN A 483 -4.42 -29.08 4.66
C GLN A 483 -4.32 -29.08 3.14
N LEU A 484 -3.16 -29.47 2.64
CA LEU A 484 -2.91 -29.79 1.25
C LEU A 484 -2.63 -31.30 1.18
N THR A 485 -3.56 -32.07 0.61
CA THR A 485 -3.35 -33.50 0.38
C THR A 485 -3.20 -33.74 -1.10
N GLU A 486 -2.01 -34.16 -1.50
CA GLU A 486 -1.71 -34.60 -2.85
C GLU A 486 -1.76 -36.10 -2.85
N THR A 487 -2.69 -36.68 -3.61
CA THR A 487 -2.76 -38.14 -3.79
C THR A 487 -2.39 -38.46 -5.22
N VAL A 488 -1.19 -39.00 -5.39
CA VAL A 488 -0.73 -39.55 -6.66
C VAL A 488 -1.09 -41.03 -6.66
N GLY A 489 -2.11 -41.42 -7.41
CA GLY A 489 -2.52 -42.81 -7.51
C GLY A 489 -3.35 -43.08 -8.76
N VAL A 490 -3.05 -44.17 -9.43
CA VAL A 490 -3.89 -44.72 -10.51
C VAL A 490 -5.04 -45.46 -9.85
N SER A 491 -6.12 -44.80 -9.49
CA SER A 491 -7.34 -45.48 -9.05
C SER A 491 -8.56 -44.77 -9.63
N VAL A 492 -9.38 -45.55 -10.30
CA VAL A 492 -10.69 -45.11 -10.79
C VAL A 492 -11.66 -45.14 -9.60
N THR A 493 -11.90 -43.97 -8.98
CA THR A 493 -12.89 -43.85 -7.91
C THR A 493 -13.67 -42.58 -8.09
N ASP A 494 -14.96 -42.71 -8.33
CA ASP A 494 -15.90 -41.57 -8.22
C ASP A 494 -16.21 -41.40 -6.73
N THR A 495 -15.64 -40.36 -6.11
CA THR A 495 -15.95 -40.03 -4.72
C THR A 495 -16.31 -38.56 -4.63
N THR A 496 -17.54 -38.29 -4.28
CA THR A 496 -17.98 -36.94 -3.91
C THR A 496 -18.16 -36.92 -2.39
N SER A 497 -17.29 -36.23 -1.68
CA SER A 497 -17.43 -36.02 -0.24
C SER A 497 -17.51 -34.53 0.06
N SER A 498 -18.55 -34.13 0.77
CA SER A 498 -18.70 -32.79 1.33
C SER A 498 -18.67 -32.91 2.86
N ALA A 499 -17.71 -32.26 3.49
CA ALA A 499 -17.65 -32.18 4.95
C ALA A 499 -17.83 -30.73 5.39
N TYR A 500 -18.79 -30.51 6.25
CA TYR A 500 -19.01 -29.24 6.93
C TYR A 500 -18.74 -29.44 8.43
N THR A 501 -17.76 -28.76 8.96
CA THR A 501 -17.47 -28.79 10.39
C THR A 501 -17.53 -27.36 10.93
N SER A 502 -18.46 -27.12 11.84
CA SER A 502 -18.55 -25.85 12.58
C SER A 502 -18.20 -26.13 14.05
N THR A 503 -17.14 -25.49 14.52
CA THR A 503 -16.74 -25.60 15.93
C THR A 503 -16.85 -24.22 16.56
N THR A 504 -17.72 -24.07 17.55
CA THR A 504 -17.85 -22.86 18.35
C THR A 504 -17.27 -23.15 19.74
N GLY A 505 -16.15 -22.57 20.06
CA GLY A 505 -15.56 -22.65 21.39
C GLY A 505 -15.73 -21.33 22.13
N SER A 506 -16.45 -21.33 23.24
CA SER A 506 -16.44 -20.24 24.21
C SER A 506 -15.45 -20.57 25.31
N ALA A 507 -14.47 -19.72 25.52
CA ALA A 507 -13.47 -19.91 26.55
C ALA A 507 -13.98 -19.38 27.90
N ASP A 508 -14.65 -20.23 28.62
CA ASP A 508 -14.54 -20.24 30.06
C ASP A 508 -14.34 -21.69 30.48
N SER A 509 -13.09 -22.01 30.76
CA SER A 509 -12.50 -23.00 31.62
C SER A 509 -13.18 -24.37 31.79
N THR A 510 -12.38 -25.41 31.69
CA THR A 510 -12.72 -26.83 31.86
C THR A 510 -13.69 -27.37 30.83
N SER A 511 -13.25 -27.42 29.58
CA SER A 511 -13.98 -28.07 28.52
C SER A 511 -13.49 -29.49 28.33
N ALA A 512 -14.30 -30.46 28.76
CA ALA A 512 -14.30 -31.75 28.13
C ALA A 512 -15.04 -31.61 26.80
N SER A 513 -14.30 -31.51 25.70
CA SER A 513 -14.94 -31.49 24.38
C SER A 513 -15.23 -32.92 23.95
N TRP A 514 -16.51 -33.25 23.84
CA TRP A 514 -16.98 -34.46 23.20
C TRP A 514 -17.21 -34.18 21.74
N SER A 515 -16.44 -34.79 20.86
CA SER A 515 -16.74 -34.83 19.42
C SER A 515 -17.18 -36.23 19.06
N GLU A 516 -18.42 -36.36 18.74
CA GLU A 516 -18.99 -37.59 18.17
C GLU A 516 -19.10 -37.37 16.65
N SER A 517 -18.26 -38.03 15.87
CA SER A 517 -18.35 -38.01 14.41
C SER A 517 -18.79 -39.37 13.92
N GLU A 518 -20.02 -39.49 13.45
CA GLU A 518 -20.48 -40.61 12.66
C GLU A 518 -20.06 -40.40 11.20
N GLY A 519 -19.01 -41.11 10.77
CA GLY A 519 -18.58 -41.12 9.38
C GLY A 519 -18.93 -42.44 8.72
N LEU A 520 -19.92 -42.44 7.84
CA LEU A 520 -20.18 -43.56 6.96
C LEU A 520 -19.27 -43.42 5.73
N SER A 521 -18.14 -44.09 5.73
CA SER A 521 -17.28 -44.20 4.53
C SER A 521 -17.49 -45.48 3.81
N ARG A 522 -18.00 -45.40 2.58
CA ARG A 522 -18.14 -46.54 1.68
C ARG A 522 -17.00 -46.43 0.66
N SER A 523 -15.94 -47.19 0.87
CA SER A 523 -14.85 -47.29 -0.11
C SER A 523 -14.88 -48.64 -0.80
N THR A 524 -14.97 -48.62 -2.13
CA THR A 524 -14.72 -49.80 -2.98
C THR A 524 -13.34 -49.57 -3.61
N GLY A 525 -12.33 -50.20 -3.05
CA GLY A 525 -10.97 -50.13 -3.59
C GLY A 525 -10.68 -51.36 -4.47
N HIS A 526 -10.30 -51.13 -5.72
CA HIS A 526 -9.69 -52.16 -6.56
C HIS A 526 -8.17 -51.96 -6.45
N GLY A 527 -7.53 -52.79 -5.65
CA GLY A 527 -6.07 -52.77 -5.52
C GLY A 527 -5.44 -53.81 -6.49
N HIS A 528 -4.60 -53.33 -7.41
CA HIS A 528 -3.67 -54.19 -8.13
C HIS A 528 -2.29 -54.08 -7.46
N SER A 529 -1.88 -55.12 -6.75
CA SER A 529 -0.51 -55.25 -6.27
C SER A 529 0.23 -56.24 -7.16
N GLY A 530 1.07 -55.74 -8.05
CA GLY A 530 1.98 -56.54 -8.86
C GLY A 530 3.35 -56.64 -8.17
N SER A 531 3.68 -57.81 -7.66
CA SER A 531 5.05 -58.19 -7.30
C SER A 531 5.68 -58.90 -8.49
N LEU A 532 6.90 -58.55 -8.83
CA LEU A 532 7.62 -58.96 -10.05
C LEU A 532 7.95 -60.46 -10.15
N LEU A 533 7.51 -61.28 -9.22
CA LEU A 533 7.89 -62.69 -9.12
C LEU A 533 6.76 -63.71 -8.82
N LEU A 534 5.46 -63.30 -8.82
CA LEU A 534 4.36 -64.25 -8.61
C LEU A 534 3.11 -63.85 -9.41
N PRO A 535 2.28 -64.79 -9.88
CA PRO A 535 1.10 -64.50 -10.70
C PRO A 535 0.07 -63.67 -9.93
N SER A 536 -0.46 -62.64 -10.61
CA SER A 536 -1.39 -61.65 -10.05
C SER A 536 -2.66 -62.29 -9.52
N GLN A 537 -2.93 -62.17 -8.26
CA GLN A 537 -4.24 -62.44 -7.67
C GLN A 537 -5.05 -61.13 -7.63
N THR A 538 -6.15 -61.13 -8.33
CA THR A 538 -7.12 -60.02 -8.27
C THR A 538 -8.03 -60.27 -7.07
N SER A 539 -7.83 -59.54 -5.97
CA SER A 539 -8.72 -59.59 -4.83
C SER A 539 -9.66 -58.38 -4.87
N VAL A 540 -10.94 -58.61 -4.96
CA VAL A 540 -12.00 -57.64 -4.78
C VAL A 540 -12.37 -57.66 -3.29
N SER A 541 -11.87 -56.74 -2.51
CA SER A 541 -12.27 -56.58 -1.11
C SER A 541 -13.35 -55.49 -1.00
N ARG A 542 -14.52 -55.92 -0.58
CA ARG A 542 -15.62 -55.06 -0.22
C ARG A 542 -15.63 -54.96 1.30
N SER A 543 -15.02 -53.93 1.85
CA SER A 543 -15.07 -53.67 3.29
C SER A 543 -16.06 -52.52 3.56
N VAL A 544 -17.10 -52.86 4.30
CA VAL A 544 -17.96 -51.89 4.96
C VAL A 544 -17.38 -51.76 6.37
N GLN A 545 -16.64 -50.71 6.63
CA GLN A 545 -16.11 -50.42 7.95
C GLN A 545 -17.07 -49.44 8.62
N THR A 546 -17.86 -49.96 9.51
CA THR A 546 -18.59 -49.13 10.49
C THR A 546 -17.66 -48.99 11.70
N GLY A 547 -16.91 -47.91 11.74
CA GLY A 547 -15.99 -47.66 12.84
C GLY A 547 -16.55 -46.56 13.73
N ASP A 548 -17.00 -46.93 14.91
CA ASP A 548 -17.13 -45.97 16.01
C ASP A 548 -15.75 -45.64 16.53
N SER A 549 -15.21 -44.51 16.06
CA SER A 549 -13.95 -44.01 16.63
C SER A 549 -14.28 -42.93 17.72
N ARG A 550 -14.15 -43.36 18.94
CA ARG A 550 -14.22 -42.47 20.12
C ARG A 550 -12.81 -42.02 20.46
N SER A 551 -12.45 -40.81 20.13
CA SER A 551 -11.18 -40.23 20.56
C SER A 551 -11.43 -39.23 21.68
N THR A 552 -10.91 -39.52 22.85
CA THR A 552 -10.89 -38.59 24.00
C THR A 552 -9.52 -37.93 24.01
N SER A 553 -9.46 -36.64 23.75
CA SER A 553 -8.24 -35.87 23.98
C SER A 553 -8.47 -34.87 25.10
N GLU A 554 -7.77 -35.06 26.19
CA GLU A 554 -7.73 -34.15 27.33
C GLU A 554 -6.57 -33.18 27.08
N SER A 555 -6.85 -31.90 26.87
CA SER A 555 -5.82 -30.86 26.84
C SER A 555 -6.24 -29.71 27.74
N GLU A 556 -5.49 -29.54 28.81
CA GLU A 556 -5.61 -28.43 29.73
C GLU A 556 -4.76 -27.26 29.16
N SER A 557 -5.42 -26.24 28.62
CA SER A 557 -4.75 -24.98 28.30
C SER A 557 -5.62 -23.81 28.73
N VAL A 558 -5.10 -23.04 29.64
CA VAL A 558 -5.71 -21.79 30.10
C VAL A 558 -5.36 -20.70 29.12
N SER A 559 -6.23 -20.42 28.15
CA SER A 559 -6.15 -19.22 27.35
C SER A 559 -7.55 -18.72 27.02
N THR A 560 -7.84 -17.50 27.45
CA THR A 560 -9.07 -16.77 27.16
C THR A 560 -9.07 -16.30 25.70
N SER A 561 -9.53 -17.13 24.78
CA SER A 561 -9.82 -16.72 23.40
C SER A 561 -11.04 -17.45 22.89
N VAL A 562 -12.02 -16.69 22.40
CA VAL A 562 -13.16 -17.24 21.66
C VAL A 562 -12.71 -17.44 20.21
N SER A 563 -12.54 -18.69 19.82
CA SER A 563 -12.27 -19.02 18.41
C SER A 563 -13.46 -19.73 17.79
N THR A 564 -13.99 -19.16 16.72
CA THR A 564 -15.00 -19.83 15.89
C THR A 564 -14.31 -20.26 14.60
N SER A 565 -14.15 -21.56 14.39
CA SER A 565 -13.59 -22.09 13.15
C SER A 565 -14.69 -22.81 12.35
N THR A 566 -14.82 -22.45 11.07
CA THR A 566 -15.74 -23.11 10.13
C THR A 566 -14.91 -23.70 9.01
N ALA A 567 -14.88 -25.03 8.90
CA ALA A 567 -14.20 -25.71 7.82
C ALA A 567 -15.19 -26.15 6.75
N TRP A 568 -14.95 -25.80 5.51
CA TRP A 568 -15.72 -26.22 4.34
C TRP A 568 -14.83 -26.97 3.38
N GLY A 569 -15.12 -28.24 3.15
CA GLY A 569 -14.39 -29.07 2.22
C GLY A 569 -15.31 -29.58 1.10
N MET A 570 -14.97 -29.33 -0.14
CA MET A 570 -15.63 -29.91 -1.30
C MET A 570 -14.61 -30.59 -2.17
N THR A 571 -14.69 -31.88 -2.29
CA THR A 571 -13.83 -32.70 -3.15
C THR A 571 -14.66 -33.27 -4.29
N THR A 572 -14.41 -32.85 -5.51
CA THR A 572 -15.03 -33.43 -6.71
C THR A 572 -13.92 -34.11 -7.51
N SER A 573 -13.94 -35.42 -7.60
CA SER A 573 -13.04 -36.16 -8.47
C SER A 573 -13.82 -36.81 -9.62
N LYS A 574 -13.50 -36.44 -10.85
CA LYS A 574 -13.92 -37.14 -12.05
C LYS A 574 -12.74 -37.94 -12.60
N ALA A 575 -12.87 -39.24 -12.64
CA ALA A 575 -11.85 -40.10 -13.14
C ALA A 575 -12.02 -40.41 -14.62
N ALA A 576 -10.98 -40.12 -15.39
CA ALA A 576 -10.62 -40.90 -16.61
C ALA A 576 -9.12 -40.63 -16.86
N GLY A 577 -8.27 -41.63 -16.55
CA GLY A 577 -6.83 -41.60 -16.83
C GLY A 577 -6.03 -40.82 -15.78
N ASP A 578 -4.77 -41.09 -15.60
CA ASP A 578 -3.80 -40.56 -14.65
C ASP A 578 -4.28 -39.31 -13.91
N SER A 579 -4.87 -39.47 -12.71
CA SER A 579 -5.47 -38.40 -11.97
C SER A 579 -4.61 -38.02 -10.77
N GLU A 580 -3.98 -36.85 -10.86
CA GLU A 580 -3.53 -36.14 -9.68
C GLU A 580 -4.74 -35.43 -9.04
N SER A 581 -5.17 -35.86 -7.86
CA SER A 581 -6.20 -35.17 -7.12
C SER A 581 -5.57 -34.32 -6.03
N LEU A 582 -5.76 -33.00 -6.14
CA LEU A 582 -5.33 -32.04 -5.16
C LEU A 582 -6.52 -31.64 -4.30
N ALA A 583 -6.58 -32.14 -3.07
CA ALA A 583 -7.59 -31.74 -2.10
C ALA A 583 -7.07 -30.56 -1.26
N ARG A 584 -7.77 -29.42 -1.32
CA ARG A 584 -7.46 -28.24 -0.52
C ARG A 584 -8.55 -28.04 0.52
N ALA A 585 -8.21 -28.19 1.79
CA ALA A 585 -9.08 -27.80 2.89
C ALA A 585 -8.74 -26.39 3.33
N MET A 586 -9.72 -25.49 3.26
CA MET A 586 -9.58 -24.11 3.73
C MET A 586 -10.34 -23.95 5.04
N GLN A 587 -9.64 -23.46 6.06
CA GLN A 587 -10.23 -23.14 7.35
C GLN A 587 -10.36 -21.61 7.47
N ARG A 588 -11.52 -21.14 7.91
CA ARG A 588 -11.71 -19.74 8.26
C ARG A 588 -11.05 -19.46 9.59
N SER A 589 -9.93 -18.80 9.57
CA SER A 589 -9.18 -18.40 10.74
C SER A 589 -9.35 -16.90 11.00
N ARG A 590 -9.35 -16.54 12.28
CA ARG A 590 -9.33 -15.14 12.70
C ARG A 590 -7.87 -14.75 12.89
N GLU A 591 -7.34 -13.92 12.02
CA GLU A 591 -5.96 -13.46 12.06
C GLU A 591 -5.91 -11.95 12.33
N PHE A 592 -4.84 -11.51 12.96
CA PHE A 592 -4.60 -10.07 13.11
C PHE A 592 -4.39 -9.44 11.72
N LEU A 593 -4.94 -8.24 11.52
CA LEU A 593 -4.68 -7.45 10.32
C LEU A 593 -3.20 -7.11 10.16
N VAL A 594 -2.52 -6.92 11.31
CA VAL A 594 -1.09 -6.69 11.41
C VAL A 594 -0.56 -7.53 12.55
N GLU A 595 0.41 -8.37 12.28
CA GLU A 595 1.04 -9.24 13.24
C GLU A 595 1.97 -8.48 14.21
N GLN A 596 2.14 -9.01 15.41
CA GLN A 596 2.99 -8.40 16.46
C GLN A 596 4.43 -8.21 15.96
N HIS A 597 4.98 -9.20 15.27
CA HIS A 597 6.34 -9.15 14.76
C HIS A 597 6.54 -8.10 13.66
N GLU A 598 5.51 -7.82 12.85
CA GLU A 598 5.55 -6.77 11.83
C GLU A 598 5.68 -5.40 12.48
N LEU A 599 4.92 -5.14 13.57
CA LEU A 599 5.01 -3.90 14.34
C LEU A 599 6.39 -3.68 14.97
N GLN A 600 7.07 -4.76 15.36
CA GLN A 600 8.42 -4.70 15.91
C GLN A 600 9.49 -4.45 14.83
N GLN A 601 9.23 -4.89 13.59
CA GLN A 601 10.15 -4.78 12.46
C GLN A 601 9.91 -3.54 11.59
N LEU A 602 8.92 -2.73 11.90
CA LEU A 602 8.65 -1.51 11.13
C LEU A 602 9.91 -0.65 10.99
N PRO A 603 10.20 -0.09 9.80
CA PRO A 603 11.20 0.95 9.64
C PRO A 603 10.91 2.14 10.55
N ALA A 604 11.96 2.90 10.92
CA ALA A 604 11.82 4.03 11.84
C ALA A 604 10.85 5.13 11.33
N SER A 605 10.74 5.29 10.02
CA SER A 605 9.83 6.24 9.37
C SER A 605 8.47 5.66 9.01
N ALA A 606 8.27 4.34 9.14
CA ALA A 606 6.99 3.72 8.81
C ALA A 606 6.01 3.78 9.99
N MET A 607 4.73 3.96 9.67
CA MET A 607 3.64 3.88 10.63
C MET A 607 2.41 3.18 10.04
N ILE A 608 1.64 2.57 10.91
CA ILE A 608 0.34 1.98 10.58
C ILE A 608 -0.74 2.83 11.22
N ILE A 609 -1.59 3.41 10.39
CA ILE A 609 -2.67 4.31 10.82
C ILE A 609 -3.98 3.53 10.77
N THR A 610 -4.75 3.61 11.86
CA THR A 610 -6.08 3.01 11.95
C THR A 610 -7.10 4.05 12.39
N TYR A 611 -8.26 4.05 11.73
CA TYR A 611 -9.37 4.95 12.03
C TYR A 611 -10.70 4.33 11.64
N ALA A 612 -11.79 4.87 12.19
CA ALA A 612 -13.14 4.50 11.81
C ALA A 612 -13.52 5.16 10.47
N GLY A 613 -13.75 4.36 9.44
CA GLY A 613 -14.25 4.84 8.15
C GLY A 613 -15.71 4.44 7.93
N PRO A 614 -16.35 4.94 6.86
CA PRO A 614 -17.76 4.62 6.55
C PRO A 614 -18.01 3.12 6.29
N ALA A 615 -16.99 2.41 5.79
CA ALA A 615 -17.05 0.96 5.53
C ALA A 615 -16.54 0.10 6.71
N GLY A 616 -16.30 0.69 7.89
CA GLY A 616 -15.70 0.04 9.06
C GLY A 616 -14.30 0.56 9.35
N ARG A 617 -13.55 -0.20 10.15
CA ARG A 617 -12.17 0.18 10.51
C ARG A 617 -11.25 0.08 9.29
N GLN A 618 -10.55 1.15 8.99
CA GLN A 618 -9.53 1.22 7.93
C GLN A 618 -8.15 1.17 8.54
N VAL A 619 -7.25 0.48 7.86
CA VAL A 619 -5.83 0.35 8.22
C VAL A 619 -4.98 0.73 7.02
N VAL A 620 -4.13 1.73 7.19
CA VAL A 620 -3.28 2.26 6.12
C VAL A 620 -1.83 2.30 6.60
N MET A 621 -0.92 1.78 5.80
CA MET A 621 0.51 1.92 6.05
C MET A 621 1.02 3.21 5.40
N ALA A 622 1.77 4.02 6.14
CA ALA A 622 2.36 5.26 5.68
C ALA A 622 3.86 5.31 5.99
N ASP A 623 4.64 5.90 5.10
CA ASP A 623 6.03 6.28 5.33
C ASP A 623 6.10 7.79 5.57
N THR A 624 6.66 8.19 6.71
CA THR A 624 6.77 9.60 7.12
C THR A 624 8.00 10.31 6.59
N ASN A 625 8.81 9.65 5.75
CA ASN A 625 10.03 10.22 5.23
C ASN A 625 9.73 11.50 4.39
N PRO A 626 10.20 12.68 4.83
CA PRO A 626 9.93 13.94 4.13
C PRO A 626 10.56 14.00 2.72
N GLY A 627 11.63 13.22 2.47
CA GLY A 627 12.27 13.14 1.17
C GLY A 627 11.37 12.61 0.06
N ILE A 628 10.34 11.81 0.40
CA ILE A 628 9.39 11.26 -0.58
C ILE A 628 8.62 12.39 -1.28
N GLY A 629 8.27 13.46 -0.57
CA GLY A 629 7.57 14.62 -1.15
C GLY A 629 8.32 15.30 -2.30
N GLY A 630 9.65 15.15 -2.35
CA GLY A 630 10.50 15.67 -3.44
C GLY A 630 10.60 14.75 -4.66
N LEU A 631 10.07 13.53 -4.60
CA LEU A 631 10.13 12.59 -5.72
C LEU A 631 9.13 12.96 -6.82
N GLY A 632 9.55 12.87 -8.09
CA GLY A 632 8.67 13.12 -9.23
C GLY A 632 7.45 12.20 -9.31
N GLY A 633 7.50 11.03 -8.65
CA GLY A 633 6.41 10.07 -8.53
C GLY A 633 5.47 10.32 -7.36
N ALA A 634 5.71 11.32 -6.51
CA ALA A 634 4.85 11.68 -5.38
C ALA A 634 3.73 12.65 -5.79
N THR A 635 2.61 12.60 -5.07
CA THR A 635 1.48 13.52 -5.23
C THR A 635 0.85 13.84 -3.87
N ALA A 636 0.43 15.08 -3.68
CA ALA A 636 -0.29 15.50 -2.47
C ALA A 636 -1.74 14.99 -2.41
N LEU A 637 -2.22 14.32 -3.45
CA LEU A 637 -3.54 13.69 -3.44
C LEU A 637 -3.48 12.36 -2.68
N THR A 638 -4.57 12.02 -2.01
CA THR A 638 -4.76 10.68 -1.47
C THR A 638 -4.99 9.67 -2.59
N LEU A 639 -4.78 8.39 -2.31
CA LEU A 639 -5.01 7.33 -3.30
C LEU A 639 -6.47 7.29 -3.79
N GLU A 640 -7.43 7.56 -2.90
CA GLU A 640 -8.86 7.60 -3.23
C GLU A 640 -9.18 8.79 -4.13
N GLU A 641 -8.66 9.98 -3.80
CA GLU A 641 -8.82 11.15 -4.64
C GLU A 641 -8.22 10.97 -6.03
N TYR A 642 -7.04 10.33 -6.10
CA TYR A 642 -6.39 10.06 -7.37
C TYR A 642 -7.20 9.07 -8.23
N ARG A 643 -7.77 8.02 -7.61
CA ARG A 643 -8.65 7.06 -8.30
C ARG A 643 -9.97 7.68 -8.75
N GLY A 644 -10.47 8.68 -8.04
CA GLY A 644 -11.68 9.42 -8.40
C GLY A 644 -11.47 10.48 -9.49
N LEU A 645 -10.21 10.80 -9.83
CA LEU A 645 -9.96 11.67 -10.98
C LEU A 645 -10.36 10.93 -12.25
N PRO A 646 -11.06 11.62 -13.19
CA PRO A 646 -11.28 11.04 -14.51
C PRO A 646 -9.90 10.71 -15.08
N VAL A 647 -9.63 9.41 -15.24
CA VAL A 647 -8.45 8.95 -15.94
C VAL A 647 -8.54 9.65 -17.29
N ALA A 648 -7.61 10.57 -17.57
CA ALA A 648 -7.37 10.99 -18.94
C ALA A 648 -6.88 9.73 -19.66
N GLY A 649 -7.84 8.85 -19.99
CA GLY A 649 -7.61 7.79 -20.92
C GLY A 649 -6.99 8.43 -22.16
N PRO A 650 -6.13 7.73 -22.90
CA PRO A 650 -5.65 8.23 -24.17
C PRO A 650 -6.89 8.73 -24.89
N ALA A 651 -6.86 10.04 -25.23
CA ALA A 651 -8.01 10.70 -25.84
C ALA A 651 -8.57 9.74 -26.88
N LYS A 652 -9.79 9.23 -26.68
CA LYS A 652 -10.47 8.49 -27.72
C LYS A 652 -10.39 9.43 -28.92
N ARG A 653 -9.44 9.17 -29.81
CA ARG A 653 -9.45 9.83 -31.10
C ARG A 653 -10.82 9.48 -31.66
N ASP A 654 -11.64 10.50 -31.83
CA ASP A 654 -12.86 10.35 -32.57
C ASP A 654 -12.53 9.53 -33.82
N PRO A 655 -13.30 8.48 -34.13
CA PRO A 655 -13.08 7.73 -35.34
C PRO A 655 -13.07 8.77 -36.46
N ALA A 656 -11.98 8.83 -37.19
CA ALA A 656 -11.84 9.75 -38.31
C ALA A 656 -13.11 9.67 -39.17
N PRO A 657 -13.73 10.79 -39.52
CA PRO A 657 -15.00 10.78 -40.25
C PRO A 657 -14.90 9.89 -41.49
N GLY A 658 -15.86 9.00 -41.65
CA GLY A 658 -16.00 7.90 -42.57
C GLY A 658 -15.15 7.97 -43.82
N ARG A 659 -14.24 7.04 -43.95
CA ARG A 659 -13.83 6.54 -45.26
C ARG A 659 -14.50 5.19 -45.47
N ASP A 660 -15.61 5.23 -46.18
CA ASP A 660 -16.12 4.11 -46.96
C ASP A 660 -15.10 3.78 -48.06
N ASP A 661 -14.00 3.15 -47.68
CA ASP A 661 -13.09 2.52 -48.61
C ASP A 661 -12.91 1.06 -48.12
N ALA A 662 -13.65 0.19 -48.81
CA ALA A 662 -13.33 -1.23 -48.78
C ALA A 662 -11.81 -1.40 -49.04
N PRO A 663 -11.10 -2.29 -48.36
CA PRO A 663 -9.67 -2.43 -48.52
C PRO A 663 -9.37 -2.80 -49.96
N ARG A 664 -8.83 -1.84 -50.72
CA ARG A 664 -8.28 -2.11 -52.04
C ARG A 664 -7.13 -3.12 -51.86
N PRO A 665 -7.07 -4.15 -52.75
CA PRO A 665 -5.96 -5.07 -52.71
C PRO A 665 -4.66 -4.30 -52.92
N VAL A 666 -3.81 -4.27 -51.88
CA VAL A 666 -2.53 -3.57 -51.90
C VAL A 666 -1.62 -4.22 -52.91
N ASN A 667 -1.23 -3.44 -53.93
CA ASN A 667 -0.32 -3.91 -54.95
C ASN A 667 1.12 -3.79 -54.47
N TRP A 668 1.69 -4.88 -53.99
CA TRP A 668 3.03 -5.03 -53.39
C TRP A 668 4.19 -4.39 -54.19
N ARG A 669 3.95 -4.10 -55.44
CA ARG A 669 4.99 -3.51 -56.31
C ARG A 669 5.01 -2.00 -56.32
N ARG A 670 4.00 -1.33 -55.76
CA ARG A 670 3.87 0.12 -55.79
C ARG A 670 3.72 0.80 -54.41
N ASP A 671 3.28 0.10 -53.40
CA ASP A 671 3.08 0.69 -52.11
C ASP A 671 4.29 0.37 -51.19
N ARG A 672 4.68 1.38 -50.40
CA ARG A 672 5.81 1.27 -49.46
C ARG A 672 5.72 0.00 -48.61
N PRO A 673 6.82 -0.69 -48.39
CA PRO A 673 6.84 -1.83 -47.45
C PRO A 673 6.28 -1.36 -46.08
N PRO A 674 5.62 -2.26 -45.33
CA PRO A 674 5.11 -1.94 -44.02
C PRO A 674 6.23 -1.33 -43.17
N PRO A 675 5.92 -0.37 -42.27
CA PRO A 675 6.93 0.35 -41.55
C PRO A 675 7.90 -0.64 -40.90
N ASN A 676 9.17 -0.45 -41.22
CA ASN A 676 10.23 -1.28 -40.67
C ASN A 676 10.20 -1.07 -39.13
N LEU A 677 9.72 -2.05 -38.40
CA LEU A 677 9.60 -2.03 -36.94
C LEU A 677 10.96 -2.04 -36.23
N GLY A 678 12.01 -1.59 -36.93
CA GLY A 678 13.38 -1.52 -36.43
C GLY A 678 14.01 -2.91 -36.20
N PRO A 679 15.31 -2.99 -36.07
CA PRO A 679 15.95 -4.19 -35.61
C PRO A 679 15.41 -4.54 -34.22
N PRO A 680 15.29 -5.84 -33.86
CA PRO A 680 14.94 -6.22 -32.51
C PRO A 680 15.90 -5.50 -31.54
N PRO A 681 15.41 -4.98 -30.40
CA PRO A 681 16.29 -4.36 -29.45
C PRO A 681 17.43 -5.33 -29.18
N GLU A 682 18.67 -4.88 -29.37
CA GLU A 682 19.85 -5.65 -29.06
C GLU A 682 19.65 -6.20 -27.64
N ARG A 683 19.83 -7.50 -27.47
CA ARG A 683 19.87 -8.11 -26.16
C ARG A 683 20.91 -7.33 -25.39
N LEU A 684 20.47 -6.57 -24.37
CA LEU A 684 21.35 -5.89 -23.45
C LEU A 684 22.27 -6.95 -22.86
N ASP A 685 23.49 -6.98 -23.35
CA ASP A 685 24.52 -7.93 -22.89
C ASP A 685 24.99 -7.44 -21.51
N TRP A 686 24.24 -7.87 -20.48
CA TRP A 686 24.47 -7.52 -19.07
C TRP A 686 25.87 -7.95 -18.59
N ARG A 687 26.59 -8.77 -19.37
CA ARG A 687 27.97 -9.18 -19.10
C ARG A 687 28.98 -8.05 -19.33
N LYS A 688 28.65 -7.01 -20.10
CA LYS A 688 29.57 -5.88 -20.39
C LYS A 688 29.55 -4.77 -19.32
N ARG A 689 28.82 -4.88 -18.22
CA ARG A 689 28.84 -3.89 -17.12
C ARG A 689 29.71 -4.31 -15.92
N ARG A 690 30.68 -5.19 -16.12
CA ARG A 690 31.71 -5.49 -15.11
C ARG A 690 33.10 -5.30 -15.73
N SER A 691 33.42 -4.07 -16.05
CA SER A 691 34.81 -3.62 -16.23
C SER A 691 34.88 -2.14 -15.84
#